data_8335fc42a8d637cee7f4b6706eab2598
#
_entry.id   8335fc42a8d637cee7f4b6706eab2598
#
_cell.length_a   1.000
_cell.length_b   1.000
_cell.length_c   1.000
_cell.angle_alpha   90.00
_cell.angle_beta   90.00
_cell.angle_gamma   90.00
#
_symmetry.space_group_name_H-M   'P 1'
#
loop_
_entity.id
_entity.type
_entity.pdbx_description
1 polymer ?
#
loop_
_entity_poly.entity_id
_entity_poly.type
_entity_poly.pdbx_seq_one_letter_code
_entity_poly.pdbx_strand_id
1 'polypeptide(L)'
;LKPQITLSGFDKGFDKDEQKTIILAKANMLIYMSGLLREHPEMTDKFAILFNDTFLLQTNSILGTLAKPVHDQYDLILTNPPYVMSGSSNLKEEISKDDTLKKYFSVSAMGIEGLFMEWIIRALKPNGKAFIVVPDGIMNRSNDKKLRDFILEQCEIDAVISLPLNTFFTTNKKTYILALTKKAPVMVDGVPTLQRQTSPVFTYLCSEIGETRDVYRFDIDQNDLQVASDLFNMFKGAKTSFANTLNMIGDQRCKISSIDDFYNGTHWCVERWWNHEERQALGIEEESKTIGVNDFRVLLADTINTLSELDEPLAEVEKKNDEGLQFLEIPITQVFDIVRGDGKYTRSYVHEHTGEYPLYSGNTFGPFAQIDSYDYNVPALTWAIDGLAGYMMIHRSPFSATNHRGILLLKDTNIDLEYAKYTLEPIFRELKKGRQGDNGENEYTSLPPFMIQSVKFAVPVDHNGEPWLEKQKEIAAGYVTLEQTKETVVEQIASLSQVSIVPNCDEYAIEYLPLSALFDTIKGKSKYTKKYGNLHSGPYPVYSASSQGTLTHLDTYDYDGRYMTWSTNGFAGTILILDGKFSINGDRGILVPKNGRQDLDFDYMKFTLEPIFRELAKGRKGDNGEDEFTKLYPSMLSDIMVPIPVDGEGNISLSLQKEIAQKFISVQNSQKEIIEKLDALISKKISI
;
A
#
# COMPACT_ATOMS: atom_id res chain seq x y z
N LEU A 1 -33.18 27.06 -27.61
CA LEU A 1 -33.01 25.86 -26.79
C LEU A 1 -32.10 26.20 -25.60
N LYS A 2 -32.54 25.91 -24.38
CA LYS A 2 -31.71 26.03 -23.18
C LYS A 2 -31.36 24.61 -22.70
N PRO A 3 -30.12 24.33 -22.28
CA PRO A 3 -29.78 23.03 -21.71
C PRO A 3 -30.59 22.80 -20.43
N GLN A 4 -31.07 21.58 -20.22
CA GLN A 4 -31.65 21.14 -18.94
C GLN A 4 -30.59 20.82 -17.88
N ILE A 5 -29.39 20.49 -18.32
CA ILE A 5 -28.23 20.18 -17.50
C ILE A 5 -27.06 21.05 -17.99
N THR A 6 -26.32 21.64 -17.08
CA THR A 6 -25.04 22.32 -17.37
C THR A 6 -23.92 21.61 -16.61
N LEU A 7 -22.88 21.19 -17.33
CA LEU A 7 -21.70 20.54 -16.80
C LEU A 7 -20.53 21.52 -16.81
N SER A 8 -20.08 21.95 -15.64
CA SER A 8 -18.89 22.79 -15.50
C SER A 8 -17.70 21.92 -15.11
N GLY A 9 -16.67 21.88 -15.96
CA GLY A 9 -15.44 21.13 -15.72
C GLY A 9 -14.25 22.05 -15.63
N PHE A 10 -13.36 21.77 -14.67
CA PHE A 10 -12.12 22.51 -14.47
C PHE A 10 -10.95 21.54 -14.47
N ASP A 11 -9.93 21.82 -15.27
CA ASP A 11 -8.65 21.11 -15.26
C ASP A 11 -7.49 22.09 -15.06
N LYS A 12 -6.39 21.58 -14.53
CA LYS A 12 -5.18 22.37 -14.27
C LYS A 12 -4.51 22.72 -15.58
N GLY A 13 -4.41 24.00 -15.90
CA GLY A 13 -3.81 24.49 -17.15
C GLY A 13 -2.54 25.30 -16.93
N PHE A 14 -1.35 24.70 -17.11
CA PHE A 14 -0.07 25.43 -17.08
C PHE A 14 0.72 25.40 -18.40
N ASP A 15 0.47 24.46 -19.32
CA ASP A 15 1.20 24.27 -20.56
C ASP A 15 0.30 24.11 -21.79
N LYS A 16 0.88 24.28 -22.99
CA LYS A 16 0.17 24.10 -24.28
C LYS A 16 -0.43 22.69 -24.46
N ASP A 17 0.07 21.70 -23.74
CA ASP A 17 -0.42 20.33 -23.78
C ASP A 17 -1.70 20.11 -22.94
N GLU A 18 -2.01 20.99 -22.01
CA GLU A 18 -3.17 20.89 -21.13
C GLU A 18 -4.49 21.30 -21.79
N GLN A 19 -4.43 22.10 -22.85
CA GLN A 19 -5.59 22.30 -23.71
C GLN A 19 -6.04 21.00 -24.40
N LYS A 20 -5.12 20.03 -24.55
CA LYS A 20 -5.45 18.72 -25.12
C LYS A 20 -6.44 17.94 -24.26
N THR A 21 -6.34 18.01 -22.92
CA THR A 21 -7.28 17.32 -22.01
C THR A 21 -8.71 17.80 -22.23
N ILE A 22 -8.93 19.10 -22.34
CA ILE A 22 -10.26 19.67 -22.62
C ILE A 22 -10.75 19.29 -24.01
N ILE A 23 -9.87 19.35 -25.01
CA ILE A 23 -10.20 18.94 -26.39
C ILE A 23 -10.59 17.46 -26.40
N LEU A 24 -9.81 16.60 -25.75
CA LEU A 24 -10.11 15.17 -25.64
C LEU A 24 -11.40 14.90 -24.88
N ALA A 25 -11.65 15.60 -23.78
CA ALA A 25 -12.89 15.48 -23.03
C ALA A 25 -14.11 15.84 -23.89
N LYS A 26 -14.04 16.98 -24.62
CA LYS A 26 -15.10 17.36 -25.56
C LYS A 26 -15.25 16.38 -26.71
N ALA A 27 -14.15 15.90 -27.27
CA ALA A 27 -14.15 14.88 -28.33
C ALA A 27 -14.80 13.58 -27.87
N ASN A 28 -14.48 13.08 -26.69
CA ASN A 28 -15.10 11.89 -26.11
C ASN A 28 -16.62 12.09 -25.92
N MET A 29 -17.04 13.23 -25.40
CA MET A 29 -18.48 13.52 -25.25
C MET A 29 -19.21 13.56 -26.60
N LEU A 30 -18.55 14.11 -27.65
CA LEU A 30 -19.10 14.07 -29.02
C LEU A 30 -19.18 12.64 -29.58
N ILE A 31 -18.20 11.80 -29.30
CA ILE A 31 -18.21 10.38 -29.69
C ILE A 31 -19.39 9.65 -29.04
N TYR A 32 -19.56 9.81 -27.71
CA TYR A 32 -20.72 9.21 -27.01
C TYR A 32 -22.07 9.66 -27.53
N MET A 33 -22.16 10.93 -28.00
CA MET A 33 -23.37 11.49 -28.58
C MET A 33 -23.51 11.30 -30.08
N SER A 34 -22.53 10.68 -30.74
CA SER A 34 -22.51 10.52 -32.21
C SER A 34 -23.72 9.73 -32.75
N GLY A 35 -24.24 8.76 -31.98
CA GLY A 35 -25.46 8.03 -32.28
C GLY A 35 -26.66 8.95 -32.47
N LEU A 36 -26.88 9.90 -31.55
CA LEU A 36 -27.95 10.89 -31.64
C LEU A 36 -27.83 11.80 -32.88
N LEU A 37 -26.61 12.22 -33.21
CA LEU A 37 -26.35 13.06 -34.39
C LEU A 37 -26.59 12.28 -35.69
N ARG A 38 -26.29 10.98 -35.72
CA ARG A 38 -26.55 10.12 -36.86
C ARG A 38 -28.05 9.88 -37.06
N GLU A 39 -28.80 9.74 -35.99
CA GLU A 39 -30.25 9.54 -36.06
C GLU A 39 -31.02 10.84 -36.39
N HIS A 40 -30.46 12.00 -36.04
CA HIS A 40 -31.06 13.31 -36.22
C HIS A 40 -30.14 14.33 -36.89
N PRO A 41 -29.72 14.11 -38.15
CA PRO A 41 -28.74 14.97 -38.85
C PRO A 41 -29.23 16.40 -39.04
N GLU A 42 -30.58 16.61 -39.11
CA GLU A 42 -31.21 17.93 -39.22
C GLU A 42 -31.08 18.80 -37.96
N MET A 43 -30.66 18.18 -36.85
CA MET A 43 -30.46 18.87 -35.56
C MET A 43 -29.03 19.32 -35.32
N THR A 44 -28.08 19.06 -36.26
CA THR A 44 -26.62 19.26 -36.09
C THR A 44 -26.29 20.69 -35.62
N ASP A 45 -26.84 21.73 -36.26
CA ASP A 45 -26.55 23.13 -35.87
C ASP A 45 -27.08 23.45 -34.47
N LYS A 46 -28.32 22.99 -34.17
CA LYS A 46 -28.92 23.19 -32.84
C LYS A 46 -28.16 22.41 -31.77
N PHE A 47 -27.66 21.22 -32.13
CA PHE A 47 -26.87 20.39 -31.24
C PHE A 47 -25.53 21.06 -30.90
N ALA A 48 -24.84 21.67 -31.87
CA ALA A 48 -23.57 22.35 -31.63
C ALA A 48 -23.71 23.50 -30.61
N ILE A 49 -24.80 24.27 -30.72
CA ILE A 49 -25.10 25.35 -29.76
C ILE A 49 -25.40 24.73 -28.38
N LEU A 50 -26.30 23.74 -28.32
CA LEU A 50 -26.70 23.10 -27.07
C LEU A 50 -25.52 22.41 -26.38
N PHE A 51 -24.64 21.76 -27.17
CA PHE A 51 -23.44 21.12 -26.66
C PHE A 51 -22.50 22.11 -25.96
N ASN A 52 -22.21 23.26 -26.59
CA ASN A 52 -21.34 24.27 -26.01
C ASN A 52 -21.95 24.95 -24.78
N ASP A 53 -23.29 25.12 -24.76
CA ASP A 53 -23.99 25.66 -23.59
C ASP A 53 -24.11 24.65 -22.45
N THR A 54 -24.07 23.34 -22.76
CA THR A 54 -24.10 22.25 -21.78
C THR A 54 -22.73 21.97 -21.17
N PHE A 55 -21.67 21.91 -21.98
CA PHE A 55 -20.33 21.52 -21.56
C PHE A 55 -19.40 22.73 -21.44
N LEU A 56 -19.39 23.33 -20.26
CA LEU A 56 -18.55 24.48 -19.90
C LEU A 56 -17.21 23.99 -19.34
N LEU A 57 -16.32 23.50 -20.22
CA LEU A 57 -15.00 23.02 -19.83
C LEU A 57 -13.96 24.13 -19.93
N GLN A 58 -13.24 24.39 -18.84
CA GLN A 58 -12.27 25.48 -18.74
C GLN A 58 -10.96 24.98 -18.16
N THR A 59 -9.82 25.48 -18.71
CA THR A 59 -8.53 25.39 -18.03
C THR A 59 -8.47 26.48 -16.97
N ASN A 60 -8.14 26.10 -15.74
CA ASN A 60 -7.91 27.07 -14.69
C ASN A 60 -6.76 26.62 -13.80
N SER A 61 -5.92 27.56 -13.39
CA SER A 61 -4.92 27.24 -12.38
C SER A 61 -5.62 26.93 -11.04
N ILE A 62 -4.96 26.17 -10.18
CA ILE A 62 -5.42 25.93 -8.80
C ILE A 62 -5.75 27.26 -8.12
N LEU A 63 -4.86 28.25 -8.31
CA LEU A 63 -5.02 29.61 -7.82
C LEU A 63 -6.27 30.28 -8.41
N GLY A 64 -6.46 30.16 -9.72
CA GLY A 64 -7.60 30.77 -10.43
C GLY A 64 -8.96 30.22 -10.01
N THR A 65 -9.06 28.92 -9.67
CA THR A 65 -10.29 28.32 -9.15
C THR A 65 -10.58 28.83 -7.73
N LEU A 66 -9.60 28.81 -6.84
CA LEU A 66 -9.73 29.22 -5.44
C LEU A 66 -9.82 30.74 -5.28
N ALA A 67 -9.35 31.52 -6.24
CA ALA A 67 -9.47 33.00 -6.25
C ALA A 67 -10.87 33.51 -6.60
N LYS A 68 -11.79 32.65 -7.00
CA LYS A 68 -13.16 33.00 -7.32
C LYS A 68 -14.12 32.47 -6.24
N PRO A 69 -14.60 33.30 -5.32
CA PRO A 69 -15.65 32.90 -4.38
C PRO A 69 -16.91 32.48 -5.13
N VAL A 70 -17.40 31.28 -4.82
CA VAL A 70 -18.62 30.71 -5.40
C VAL A 70 -19.54 30.28 -4.27
N HIS A 71 -20.79 30.66 -4.29
CA HIS A 71 -21.78 30.30 -3.31
C HIS A 71 -23.01 29.70 -4.00
N ASP A 72 -23.53 28.59 -3.47
CA ASP A 72 -24.80 28.00 -3.81
C ASP A 72 -25.06 27.86 -5.33
N GLN A 73 -24.04 27.45 -6.08
CA GLN A 73 -24.07 27.40 -7.54
C GLN A 73 -24.40 26.00 -8.08
N TYR A 74 -23.87 24.94 -7.43
CA TYR A 74 -23.88 23.59 -8.00
C TYR A 74 -24.84 22.65 -7.25
N ASP A 75 -25.60 21.87 -8.01
CA ASP A 75 -26.49 20.82 -7.49
C ASP A 75 -25.68 19.52 -7.19
N LEU A 76 -24.62 19.27 -7.96
CA LEU A 76 -23.73 18.11 -7.80
C LEU A 76 -22.29 18.51 -8.09
N ILE A 77 -21.37 18.08 -7.23
CA ILE A 77 -19.93 18.21 -7.43
C ILE A 77 -19.29 16.81 -7.34
N LEU A 78 -18.58 16.41 -8.40
CA LEU A 78 -17.75 15.21 -8.46
C LEU A 78 -16.31 15.64 -8.64
N THR A 79 -15.41 15.29 -7.73
CA THR A 79 -14.03 15.80 -7.80
C THR A 79 -13.00 14.92 -7.09
N ASN A 80 -11.80 14.95 -7.65
CA ASN A 80 -10.58 14.45 -7.03
C ASN A 80 -9.59 15.63 -6.91
N PRO A 81 -9.64 16.42 -5.81
CA PRO A 81 -8.79 17.59 -5.64
C PRO A 81 -7.30 17.22 -5.58
N PRO A 82 -6.38 18.11 -5.98
CA PRO A 82 -4.95 17.85 -5.90
C PRO A 82 -4.47 17.69 -4.46
N TYR A 83 -3.68 16.64 -4.17
CA TYR A 83 -3.11 16.34 -2.86
C TYR A 83 -1.75 16.99 -2.66
N VAL A 84 -1.67 18.31 -2.69
CA VAL A 84 -0.40 19.06 -2.64
C VAL A 84 -0.31 19.87 -1.36
N MET A 85 0.71 19.58 -0.54
CA MET A 85 1.03 20.40 0.63
C MET A 85 1.97 21.57 0.28
N SER A 86 2.80 21.43 -0.75
CA SER A 86 3.72 22.48 -1.22
C SER A 86 2.98 23.57 -2.00
N GLY A 87 3.37 24.83 -1.81
CA GLY A 87 2.74 25.98 -2.46
C GLY A 87 1.52 26.57 -1.74
N SER A 88 1.04 25.93 -0.67
CA SER A 88 -0.07 26.46 0.13
C SER A 88 0.25 27.77 0.85
N SER A 89 1.51 28.02 1.16
CA SER A 89 1.96 29.27 1.79
C SER A 89 1.73 30.48 0.89
N ASN A 90 2.10 30.41 -0.38
CA ASN A 90 1.92 31.51 -1.35
C ASN A 90 0.43 31.78 -1.59
N LEU A 91 -0.38 30.73 -1.72
CA LEU A 91 -1.83 30.86 -1.89
C LEU A 91 -2.50 31.46 -0.64
N LYS A 92 -2.10 31.05 0.56
CA LYS A 92 -2.60 31.63 1.81
C LYS A 92 -2.18 33.08 1.97
N GLU A 93 -0.98 33.45 1.55
CA GLU A 93 -0.54 34.83 1.53
C GLU A 93 -1.38 35.70 0.61
N GLU A 94 -1.73 35.21 -0.60
CA GLU A 94 -2.62 35.91 -1.52
C GLU A 94 -4.05 36.03 -0.98
N ILE A 95 -4.59 34.94 -0.41
CA ILE A 95 -5.89 34.98 0.28
C ILE A 95 -5.87 36.02 1.41
N SER A 96 -4.78 36.14 2.15
CA SER A 96 -4.67 37.09 3.25
C SER A 96 -4.61 38.57 2.82
N LYS A 97 -4.25 38.85 1.56
CA LYS A 97 -4.21 40.19 0.98
C LYS A 97 -5.56 40.66 0.43
N ASP A 98 -6.51 39.74 0.20
CA ASP A 98 -7.85 40.05 -0.30
C ASP A 98 -8.90 39.83 0.80
N ASP A 99 -9.55 40.89 1.25
CA ASP A 99 -10.55 40.84 2.31
C ASP A 99 -11.77 39.98 1.95
N THR A 100 -12.10 39.85 0.67
CA THR A 100 -13.20 39.01 0.18
C THR A 100 -12.82 37.53 0.29
N LEU A 101 -11.63 37.15 -0.18
CA LEU A 101 -11.12 35.80 -0.07
C LEU A 101 -10.88 35.39 1.37
N LYS A 102 -10.38 36.30 2.21
CA LYS A 102 -10.18 36.06 3.64
C LYS A 102 -11.49 35.75 4.38
N LYS A 103 -12.58 36.45 4.02
CA LYS A 103 -13.92 36.16 4.55
C LYS A 103 -14.48 34.85 4.00
N TYR A 104 -14.15 34.52 2.76
CA TYR A 104 -14.60 33.28 2.12
C TYR A 104 -13.90 32.06 2.71
N PHE A 105 -12.58 32.09 2.90
CA PHE A 105 -11.78 31.00 3.49
C PHE A 105 -11.57 31.20 5.00
N SER A 106 -12.66 31.13 5.76
CA SER A 106 -12.65 31.42 7.20
C SER A 106 -12.20 30.25 8.09
N VAL A 107 -12.18 29.01 7.56
CA VAL A 107 -11.89 27.78 8.32
C VAL A 107 -10.39 27.62 8.62
N SER A 108 -9.52 28.29 7.85
CA SER A 108 -8.05 28.19 8.00
C SER A 108 -7.54 26.75 7.86
N ALA A 109 -8.11 25.98 6.94
CA ALA A 109 -7.77 24.60 6.70
C ALA A 109 -6.31 24.40 6.28
N MET A 110 -5.77 23.21 6.51
CA MET A 110 -4.40 22.86 6.13
C MET A 110 -4.30 22.46 4.65
N GLY A 111 -3.23 22.89 4.00
CA GLY A 111 -2.92 22.50 2.63
C GLY A 111 -3.88 23.11 1.57
N ILE A 112 -3.63 22.77 0.32
CA ILE A 112 -4.49 23.14 -0.81
C ILE A 112 -5.78 22.32 -0.78
N GLU A 113 -5.68 21.06 -0.40
CA GLU A 113 -6.81 20.16 -0.26
C GLU A 113 -7.88 20.68 0.73
N GLY A 114 -7.44 21.29 1.83
CA GLY A 114 -8.37 21.89 2.80
C GLY A 114 -9.10 23.11 2.25
N LEU A 115 -8.43 23.95 1.47
CA LEU A 115 -9.05 25.10 0.79
C LEU A 115 -10.07 24.64 -0.26
N PHE A 116 -9.76 23.60 -1.03
CA PHE A 116 -10.72 23.00 -1.96
C PHE A 116 -11.96 22.47 -1.26
N MET A 117 -11.79 21.81 -0.11
CA MET A 117 -12.93 21.31 0.67
C MET A 117 -13.86 22.45 1.11
N GLU A 118 -13.29 23.56 1.61
CA GLU A 118 -14.08 24.74 1.99
C GLU A 118 -14.79 25.35 0.78
N TRP A 119 -14.10 25.48 -0.37
CA TRP A 119 -14.66 25.97 -1.62
C TRP A 119 -15.82 25.09 -2.11
N ILE A 120 -15.63 23.77 -2.14
CA ILE A 120 -16.66 22.81 -2.58
C ILE A 120 -17.94 22.95 -1.76
N ILE A 121 -17.82 22.99 -0.44
CA ILE A 121 -18.97 23.08 0.46
C ILE A 121 -19.73 24.39 0.26
N ARG A 122 -19.01 25.51 0.09
CA ARG A 122 -19.65 26.82 -0.16
C ARG A 122 -20.30 26.89 -1.53
N ALA A 123 -19.71 26.26 -2.53
CA ALA A 123 -20.20 26.25 -3.90
C ALA A 123 -21.46 25.37 -4.11
N LEU A 124 -21.70 24.38 -3.24
CA LEU A 124 -22.90 23.55 -3.26
C LEU A 124 -24.15 24.36 -2.90
N LYS A 125 -25.25 24.15 -3.62
CA LYS A 125 -26.58 24.61 -3.22
C LYS A 125 -27.08 23.86 -1.98
N PRO A 126 -28.01 24.44 -1.19
CA PRO A 126 -28.73 23.65 -0.20
C PRO A 126 -29.37 22.40 -0.85
N ASN A 127 -29.24 21.24 -0.21
CA ASN A 127 -29.54 19.89 -0.71
C ASN A 127 -28.68 19.42 -1.89
N GLY A 128 -27.69 20.20 -2.33
CA GLY A 128 -26.68 19.79 -3.31
C GLY A 128 -25.76 18.72 -2.74
N LYS A 129 -25.24 17.87 -3.62
CA LYS A 129 -24.43 16.70 -3.25
C LYS A 129 -23.00 16.84 -3.75
N ALA A 130 -22.07 16.31 -2.98
CA ALA A 130 -20.67 16.14 -3.42
C ALA A 130 -20.17 14.72 -3.16
N PHE A 131 -19.40 14.20 -4.13
CA PHE A 131 -18.60 13.01 -3.98
C PHE A 131 -17.13 13.41 -4.22
N ILE A 132 -16.35 13.32 -3.18
CA ILE A 132 -15.00 13.91 -3.15
C ILE A 132 -13.99 12.83 -2.78
N VAL A 133 -12.96 12.67 -3.58
CA VAL A 133 -11.82 11.84 -3.17
C VAL A 133 -10.95 12.68 -2.24
N VAL A 134 -10.79 12.22 -1.02
CA VAL A 134 -10.04 12.94 0.03
C VAL A 134 -8.87 12.11 0.53
N PRO A 135 -7.70 12.73 0.79
CA PRO A 135 -6.56 12.02 1.35
C PRO A 135 -6.73 11.81 2.86
N ASP A 136 -6.01 10.81 3.39
CA ASP A 136 -5.95 10.45 4.82
C ASP A 136 -5.73 11.66 5.75
N GLY A 137 -4.95 12.64 5.30
CA GLY A 137 -4.67 13.84 6.08
C GLY A 137 -5.92 14.57 6.57
N ILE A 138 -6.93 14.79 5.71
CA ILE A 138 -8.19 15.46 6.07
C ILE A 138 -8.95 14.63 7.10
N MET A 139 -8.92 13.30 6.96
CA MET A 139 -9.66 12.37 7.82
C MET A 139 -9.01 12.20 9.21
N ASN A 140 -7.70 12.43 9.34
CA ASN A 140 -6.91 12.04 10.52
C ASN A 140 -6.23 13.20 11.24
N ARG A 141 -5.69 14.22 10.54
CA ARG A 141 -4.87 15.27 11.16
C ARG A 141 -5.64 16.08 12.21
N SER A 142 -5.05 16.28 13.36
CA SER A 142 -5.63 17.11 14.43
C SER A 142 -5.83 18.57 14.00
N ASN A 143 -4.94 19.10 13.16
CA ASN A 143 -5.02 20.47 12.63
C ASN A 143 -6.21 20.66 11.66
N ASP A 144 -6.70 19.58 11.05
CA ASP A 144 -7.88 19.62 10.18
C ASP A 144 -9.20 19.37 10.92
N LYS A 145 -9.16 19.29 12.27
CA LYS A 145 -10.39 19.17 13.08
C LYS A 145 -11.37 20.31 12.78
N LYS A 146 -10.91 21.54 12.66
CA LYS A 146 -11.76 22.69 12.31
C LYS A 146 -12.46 22.52 10.95
N LEU A 147 -11.79 21.90 9.99
CA LEU A 147 -12.38 21.60 8.70
C LEU A 147 -13.46 20.51 8.83
N ARG A 148 -13.21 19.47 9.60
CA ARG A 148 -14.20 18.41 9.87
C ARG A 148 -15.41 18.97 10.62
N ASP A 149 -15.20 19.83 11.61
CA ASP A 149 -16.28 20.51 12.34
C ASP A 149 -17.11 21.39 11.39
N PHE A 150 -16.47 22.14 10.48
CA PHE A 150 -17.16 22.90 9.43
C PHE A 150 -17.96 22.02 8.49
N ILE A 151 -17.42 20.86 8.06
CA ILE A 151 -18.18 19.90 7.25
C ILE A 151 -19.41 19.42 8.00
N LEU A 152 -19.30 19.03 9.25
CA LEU A 152 -20.44 18.58 10.09
C LEU A 152 -21.47 19.67 10.33
N GLU A 153 -21.04 20.92 10.42
CA GLU A 153 -21.95 22.06 10.54
C GLU A 153 -22.76 22.30 9.26
N GLN A 154 -22.06 22.34 8.12
CA GLN A 154 -22.65 22.74 6.83
C GLN A 154 -23.28 21.59 6.03
N CYS A 155 -22.85 20.34 6.26
CA CYS A 155 -23.27 19.19 5.49
C CYS A 155 -23.75 18.03 6.36
N GLU A 156 -24.57 17.16 5.76
CA GLU A 156 -24.74 15.79 6.19
C GLU A 156 -23.64 14.93 5.56
N ILE A 157 -23.04 14.04 6.33
CA ILE A 157 -22.17 12.98 5.82
C ILE A 157 -23.08 11.82 5.41
N ASP A 158 -23.16 11.54 4.12
CA ASP A 158 -23.95 10.42 3.60
C ASP A 158 -23.16 9.11 3.64
N ALA A 159 -21.89 9.18 3.21
CA ALA A 159 -21.01 8.00 3.19
C ALA A 159 -19.54 8.35 3.32
N VAL A 160 -18.77 7.39 3.85
CA VAL A 160 -17.30 7.34 3.80
C VAL A 160 -16.87 5.96 3.31
N ILE A 161 -16.24 5.90 2.14
CA ILE A 161 -15.71 4.67 1.55
C ILE A 161 -14.19 4.73 1.63
N SER A 162 -13.59 3.80 2.35
CA SER A 162 -12.14 3.65 2.46
C SER A 162 -11.61 2.93 1.23
N LEU A 163 -10.73 3.56 0.45
CA LEU A 163 -10.11 2.97 -0.73
C LEU A 163 -8.80 2.25 -0.37
N PRO A 164 -8.37 1.21 -1.10
CA PRO A 164 -7.09 0.55 -0.85
C PRO A 164 -5.90 1.48 -1.12
N LEU A 165 -4.72 1.12 -0.63
CA LEU A 165 -3.47 1.81 -1.00
C LEU A 165 -3.24 1.67 -2.51
N ASN A 166 -2.50 2.60 -3.09
CA ASN A 166 -2.19 2.63 -4.53
C ASN A 166 -3.41 2.67 -5.45
N THR A 167 -4.57 3.11 -4.96
CA THR A 167 -5.75 3.40 -5.81
C THR A 167 -5.40 4.36 -6.95
N PHE A 168 -4.49 5.30 -6.72
CA PHE A 168 -4.00 6.23 -7.74
C PHE A 168 -2.50 6.01 -7.99
N PHE A 169 -2.11 5.73 -9.24
CA PHE A 169 -0.72 5.46 -9.63
C PHE A 169 0.25 6.62 -9.36
N THR A 170 -0.27 7.85 -9.21
CA THR A 170 0.54 9.06 -8.94
C THR A 170 0.85 9.26 -7.46
N THR A 171 0.24 8.50 -6.58
CA THR A 171 0.42 8.63 -5.13
C THR A 171 0.13 7.34 -4.39
N ASN A 172 0.98 7.00 -3.43
CA ASN A 172 0.78 5.91 -2.49
C ASN A 172 -0.05 6.32 -1.25
N LYS A 173 -0.62 7.53 -1.24
CA LYS A 173 -1.42 8.01 -0.12
C LYS A 173 -2.73 7.25 0.00
N LYS A 174 -3.10 6.92 1.23
CA LYS A 174 -4.44 6.42 1.55
C LYS A 174 -5.49 7.48 1.23
N THR A 175 -6.57 7.06 0.56
CA THR A 175 -7.66 7.94 0.12
C THR A 175 -9.01 7.36 0.48
N TYR A 176 -10.02 8.22 0.47
CA TYR A 176 -11.41 7.88 0.76
C TYR A 176 -12.33 8.60 -0.21
N ILE A 177 -13.50 8.02 -0.49
CA ILE A 177 -14.61 8.76 -1.11
C ILE A 177 -15.48 9.28 0.02
N LEU A 178 -15.60 10.61 0.11
CA LEU A 178 -16.50 11.30 1.04
C LEU A 178 -17.73 11.79 0.30
N ALA A 179 -18.90 11.26 0.64
CA ALA A 179 -20.18 11.68 0.09
C ALA A 179 -20.88 12.62 1.07
N LEU A 180 -21.23 13.80 0.60
CA LEU A 180 -21.85 14.88 1.38
C LEU A 180 -23.14 15.37 0.73
N THR A 181 -24.10 15.77 1.56
CA THR A 181 -25.25 16.58 1.16
C THR A 181 -25.24 17.90 1.93
N LYS A 182 -25.23 19.06 1.26
CA LYS A 182 -25.28 20.35 1.94
C LYS A 182 -26.64 20.54 2.63
N LYS A 183 -26.61 20.92 3.89
CA LYS A 183 -27.82 21.16 4.68
C LYS A 183 -28.61 22.34 4.14
N ALA A 184 -29.95 22.20 4.13
CA ALA A 184 -30.82 23.30 3.91
C ALA A 184 -31.24 23.93 5.26
N PRO A 185 -31.21 25.26 5.41
CA PRO A 185 -31.66 25.90 6.63
C PRO A 185 -33.17 25.68 6.85
N VAL A 186 -33.51 25.39 8.10
CA VAL A 186 -34.93 25.27 8.53
C VAL A 186 -35.23 26.47 9.43
N MET A 187 -36.42 27.03 9.28
CA MET A 187 -36.84 28.15 10.13
C MET A 187 -37.17 27.64 11.53
N VAL A 188 -36.40 28.09 12.52
CA VAL A 188 -36.63 27.83 13.95
C VAL A 188 -36.83 29.20 14.62
N ASP A 189 -38.01 29.46 15.17
CA ASP A 189 -38.38 30.74 15.79
C ASP A 189 -38.11 31.96 14.89
N GLY A 190 -38.32 31.82 13.59
CA GLY A 190 -38.10 32.87 12.60
C GLY A 190 -36.65 33.07 12.17
N VAL A 191 -35.70 32.24 12.66
CA VAL A 191 -34.28 32.29 12.31
C VAL A 191 -33.91 31.09 11.45
N PRO A 192 -33.28 31.28 10.27
CA PRO A 192 -32.76 30.16 9.45
C PRO A 192 -31.62 29.44 10.19
N THR A 193 -31.85 28.20 10.56
CA THR A 193 -30.95 27.39 11.38
C THR A 193 -30.60 26.08 10.67
N LEU A 194 -29.31 25.71 10.64
CA LEU A 194 -28.83 24.41 10.17
C LEU A 194 -28.96 23.37 11.30
N GLN A 195 -29.74 22.33 11.03
CA GLN A 195 -29.93 21.27 12.02
C GLN A 195 -28.77 20.30 12.08
N ARG A 196 -28.50 19.75 13.27
CA ARG A 196 -27.55 18.67 13.47
C ARG A 196 -28.04 17.41 12.77
N GLN A 197 -27.15 16.71 12.06
CA GLN A 197 -27.46 15.40 11.50
C GLN A 197 -27.76 14.39 12.62
N THR A 198 -28.81 13.62 12.43
CA THR A 198 -29.19 12.49 13.30
C THR A 198 -29.20 11.16 12.55
N SER A 199 -29.26 11.22 11.21
CA SER A 199 -29.22 10.04 10.37
C SER A 199 -27.83 9.38 10.42
N PRO A 200 -27.77 8.03 10.35
CA PRO A 200 -26.52 7.29 10.33
C PRO A 200 -25.74 7.54 9.02
N VAL A 201 -24.48 7.10 9.03
CA VAL A 201 -23.54 7.24 7.91
C VAL A 201 -23.23 5.85 7.35
N PHE A 202 -23.25 5.74 6.03
CA PHE A 202 -22.77 4.55 5.32
C PHE A 202 -21.24 4.53 5.33
N THR A 203 -20.63 3.45 5.86
CA THR A 203 -19.18 3.27 5.84
C THR A 203 -18.84 1.96 5.15
N TYR A 204 -17.80 1.99 4.31
CA TYR A 204 -17.43 0.83 3.51
C TYR A 204 -15.90 0.68 3.43
N LEU A 205 -15.44 -0.57 3.52
CA LEU A 205 -14.03 -0.94 3.43
C LEU A 205 -13.77 -1.63 2.09
N CYS A 206 -13.28 -0.87 1.12
CA CYS A 206 -12.94 -1.34 -0.21
C CYS A 206 -11.53 -1.92 -0.24
N SER A 207 -11.37 -3.14 -0.76
CA SER A 207 -10.09 -3.81 -0.98
C SER A 207 -9.71 -3.84 -2.45
N GLU A 208 -10.70 -4.04 -3.35
CA GLU A 208 -10.48 -4.14 -4.78
C GLU A 208 -11.37 -3.15 -5.53
N ILE A 209 -10.79 -2.50 -6.55
CA ILE A 209 -11.41 -1.39 -7.28
C ILE A 209 -11.79 -1.74 -8.73
N GLY A 210 -11.76 -3.02 -9.09
CA GLY A 210 -12.00 -3.48 -10.47
C GLY A 210 -10.81 -3.31 -11.40
N GLU A 211 -9.66 -2.87 -10.86
CA GLU A 211 -8.40 -2.71 -11.60
C GLU A 211 -7.23 -3.15 -10.73
N THR A 212 -6.19 -3.71 -11.34
CA THR A 212 -4.91 -3.93 -10.65
C THR A 212 -4.34 -2.59 -10.17
N ARG A 213 -3.62 -2.60 -9.05
CA ARG A 213 -3.05 -1.38 -8.44
C ARG A 213 -1.60 -1.11 -8.85
N ASP A 214 -1.17 -1.77 -9.91
CA ASP A 214 0.11 -1.52 -10.57
C ASP A 214 0.02 -0.37 -11.60
N VAL A 215 1.12 -0.12 -12.29
CA VAL A 215 1.21 0.94 -13.30
C VAL A 215 0.30 0.67 -14.51
N TYR A 216 0.01 -0.58 -14.79
CA TYR A 216 -0.70 -1.01 -16.00
C TYR A 216 -2.22 -0.93 -15.87
N ARG A 217 -2.78 -1.00 -14.65
CA ARG A 217 -4.22 -0.87 -14.39
C ARG A 217 -5.07 -1.83 -15.21
N PHE A 218 -4.81 -3.11 -15.08
CA PHE A 218 -5.61 -4.14 -15.74
C PHE A 218 -6.95 -4.32 -15.04
N ASP A 219 -8.00 -4.51 -15.83
CA ASP A 219 -9.31 -4.84 -15.30
C ASP A 219 -9.26 -6.20 -14.59
N ILE A 220 -9.85 -6.28 -13.41
CA ILE A 220 -10.06 -7.50 -12.62
C ILE A 220 -11.54 -7.65 -12.29
N ASP A 221 -11.99 -8.88 -12.15
CA ASP A 221 -13.41 -9.17 -11.88
C ASP A 221 -13.87 -8.66 -10.49
N GLN A 222 -12.94 -8.61 -9.53
CA GLN A 222 -13.23 -8.16 -8.18
C GLN A 222 -13.32 -6.63 -8.12
N ASN A 223 -14.54 -6.13 -7.88
CA ASN A 223 -14.82 -4.70 -7.79
C ASN A 223 -15.76 -4.38 -6.64
N ASP A 224 -15.19 -4.09 -5.49
CA ASP A 224 -15.93 -3.73 -4.28
C ASP A 224 -16.68 -2.39 -4.43
N LEU A 225 -16.21 -1.48 -5.32
CA LEU A 225 -16.87 -0.19 -5.54
C LEU A 225 -18.25 -0.35 -6.18
N GLN A 226 -18.45 -1.34 -7.04
CA GLN A 226 -19.76 -1.64 -7.61
C GLN A 226 -20.71 -2.07 -6.50
N VAL A 227 -20.29 -3.00 -5.65
CA VAL A 227 -21.08 -3.49 -4.51
C VAL A 227 -21.38 -2.34 -3.53
N ALA A 228 -20.36 -1.53 -3.20
CA ALA A 228 -20.55 -0.34 -2.35
C ALA A 228 -21.59 0.64 -2.93
N SER A 229 -21.56 0.86 -4.25
CA SER A 229 -22.55 1.73 -4.93
C SER A 229 -23.97 1.19 -4.82
N ASP A 230 -24.17 -0.10 -5.03
CA ASP A 230 -25.48 -0.74 -4.95
C ASP A 230 -26.03 -0.70 -3.51
N LEU A 231 -25.21 -1.05 -2.53
CA LEU A 231 -25.56 -0.97 -1.11
C LEU A 231 -25.85 0.47 -0.67
N PHE A 232 -25.06 1.44 -1.13
CA PHE A 232 -25.28 2.86 -0.82
C PHE A 232 -26.60 3.38 -1.42
N ASN A 233 -26.98 2.96 -2.62
CA ASN A 233 -28.26 3.30 -3.21
C ASN A 233 -29.44 2.73 -2.39
N MET A 234 -29.33 1.50 -1.91
CA MET A 234 -30.30 0.90 -1.01
C MET A 234 -30.37 1.65 0.33
N PHE A 235 -29.21 1.98 0.92
CA PHE A 235 -29.10 2.77 2.14
C PHE A 235 -29.78 4.13 2.01
N LYS A 236 -29.57 4.86 0.92
CA LYS A 236 -30.21 6.16 0.67
C LYS A 236 -31.72 6.08 0.67
N GLY A 237 -32.29 4.97 0.22
CA GLY A 237 -33.75 4.76 0.21
C GLY A 237 -34.37 4.53 1.59
N ALA A 238 -33.56 4.06 2.57
CA ALA A 238 -34.06 3.61 3.88
C ALA A 238 -33.02 3.74 4.99
N LYS A 239 -32.38 4.92 5.15
CA LYS A 239 -31.22 5.15 6.05
C LYS A 239 -31.37 4.53 7.45
N THR A 240 -32.52 4.68 8.09
CA THR A 240 -32.74 4.23 9.49
C THR A 240 -33.00 2.74 9.63
N SER A 241 -33.53 2.09 8.59
CA SER A 241 -33.87 0.64 8.61
C SER A 241 -32.85 -0.22 7.85
N PHE A 242 -31.89 0.37 7.15
CA PHE A 242 -30.95 -0.35 6.30
C PHE A 242 -30.06 -1.33 7.07
N ALA A 243 -29.78 -1.08 8.36
CA ALA A 243 -29.01 -2.01 9.20
C ALA A 243 -29.61 -3.42 9.22
N ASN A 244 -30.97 -3.54 9.24
CA ASN A 244 -31.63 -4.85 9.16
C ASN A 244 -31.43 -5.51 7.79
N THR A 245 -31.49 -4.74 6.71
CA THR A 245 -31.25 -5.22 5.35
C THR A 245 -29.80 -5.67 5.18
N LEU A 246 -28.86 -4.90 5.72
CA LEU A 246 -27.42 -5.24 5.68
C LEU A 246 -27.13 -6.56 6.42
N ASN A 247 -27.76 -6.78 7.58
CA ASN A 247 -27.63 -8.05 8.31
C ASN A 247 -28.12 -9.25 7.49
N MET A 248 -29.14 -9.06 6.65
CA MET A 248 -29.67 -10.12 5.76
C MET A 248 -28.74 -10.35 4.57
N ILE A 249 -28.10 -9.31 4.04
CA ILE A 249 -27.12 -9.40 2.93
C ILE A 249 -25.83 -10.02 3.42
N GLY A 250 -25.39 -9.73 4.65
CA GLY A 250 -24.19 -10.30 5.28
C GLY A 250 -22.86 -9.73 4.73
N ASP A 251 -22.88 -8.56 4.08
CA ASP A 251 -21.64 -7.93 3.62
C ASP A 251 -20.85 -7.34 4.80
N GLN A 252 -19.73 -7.99 5.14
CA GLN A 252 -18.85 -7.59 6.25
C GLN A 252 -18.00 -6.35 5.95
N ARG A 253 -17.91 -5.92 4.69
CA ARG A 253 -17.20 -4.70 4.27
C ARG A 253 -18.02 -3.43 4.51
N CYS A 254 -19.33 -3.55 4.77
CA CYS A 254 -20.24 -2.45 5.03
C CYS A 254 -20.58 -2.35 6.51
N LYS A 255 -20.49 -1.15 7.07
CA LYS A 255 -21.01 -0.82 8.41
C LYS A 255 -21.90 0.42 8.34
N ILE A 256 -22.97 0.43 9.15
CA ILE A 256 -23.81 1.61 9.34
C ILE A 256 -23.39 2.25 10.66
N SER A 257 -22.66 3.35 10.53
CA SER A 257 -22.01 4.02 11.66
C SER A 257 -22.88 5.13 12.24
N SER A 258 -22.82 5.34 13.54
CA SER A 258 -23.46 6.49 14.17
C SER A 258 -22.82 7.80 13.71
N ILE A 259 -23.61 8.82 13.47
CA ILE A 259 -23.08 10.16 13.21
C ILE A 259 -22.30 10.70 14.42
N ASP A 260 -22.60 10.23 15.62
CA ASP A 260 -21.88 10.63 16.83
C ASP A 260 -20.42 10.18 16.83
N ASP A 261 -20.07 9.10 16.11
CA ASP A 261 -18.68 8.66 15.90
C ASP A 261 -17.86 9.71 15.14
N PHE A 262 -18.51 10.47 14.24
CA PHE A 262 -17.89 11.57 13.50
C PHE A 262 -17.83 12.88 14.30
N TYR A 263 -18.81 13.17 15.13
CA TYR A 263 -18.81 14.34 16.00
C TYR A 263 -17.79 14.22 17.14
N ASN A 264 -17.74 13.05 17.78
CA ASN A 264 -16.94 12.83 18.98
C ASN A 264 -15.59 12.18 18.67
N GLY A 265 -15.41 11.59 17.50
CA GLY A 265 -14.20 10.90 17.07
C GLY A 265 -13.02 11.84 16.84
N THR A 266 -11.83 11.37 17.10
CA THR A 266 -10.59 12.09 16.81
C THR A 266 -10.23 12.04 15.32
N HIS A 267 -10.77 11.09 14.57
CA HIS A 267 -10.55 10.86 13.14
C HIS A 267 -11.77 10.27 12.45
N TRP A 268 -11.79 10.36 11.11
CA TRP A 268 -12.81 9.77 10.23
C TRP A 268 -12.26 8.62 9.36
N CYS A 269 -11.13 8.04 9.74
CA CYS A 269 -10.53 6.89 9.07
C CYS A 269 -11.35 5.64 9.39
N VAL A 270 -12.36 5.37 8.57
CA VAL A 270 -13.38 4.35 8.85
C VAL A 270 -12.84 2.93 8.84
N GLU A 271 -11.78 2.63 8.09
CA GLU A 271 -11.13 1.31 8.08
C GLU A 271 -10.60 0.89 9.47
N ARG A 272 -10.35 1.85 10.36
CA ARG A 272 -9.92 1.59 11.74
C ARG A 272 -11.05 1.19 12.68
N TRP A 273 -12.30 1.20 12.18
CA TRP A 273 -13.48 0.76 12.91
C TRP A 273 -13.79 -0.72 12.71
N TRP A 274 -13.05 -1.38 11.80
CA TRP A 274 -12.97 -2.83 11.73
C TRP A 274 -11.90 -3.32 12.70
N ASN A 275 -12.25 -4.27 13.58
CA ASN A 275 -11.31 -4.88 14.49
C ASN A 275 -10.38 -5.86 13.74
N HIS A 276 -9.40 -6.42 14.44
CA HIS A 276 -8.41 -7.33 13.87
C HIS A 276 -9.07 -8.58 13.25
N GLU A 277 -9.99 -9.23 13.96
CA GLU A 277 -10.69 -10.43 13.49
C GLU A 277 -11.53 -10.14 12.23
N GLU A 278 -12.23 -8.99 12.19
CA GLU A 278 -13.01 -8.58 11.02
C GLU A 278 -12.11 -8.32 9.80
N ARG A 279 -10.93 -7.73 9.98
CA ARG A 279 -9.99 -7.49 8.89
C ARG A 279 -9.32 -8.75 8.39
N GLN A 280 -9.02 -9.72 9.29
CA GLN A 280 -8.55 -11.04 8.90
C GLN A 280 -9.59 -11.81 8.10
N ALA A 281 -10.85 -11.83 8.57
CA ALA A 281 -11.96 -12.46 7.86
C ALA A 281 -12.17 -11.89 6.43
N LEU A 282 -11.80 -10.62 6.21
CA LEU A 282 -11.84 -9.95 4.92
C LEU A 282 -10.56 -10.16 4.07
N GLY A 283 -9.56 -10.87 4.58
CA GLY A 283 -8.27 -11.05 3.91
C GLY A 283 -7.43 -9.77 3.75
N ILE A 284 -7.71 -8.74 4.56
CA ILE A 284 -7.03 -7.43 4.52
C ILE A 284 -5.85 -7.39 5.49
N GLU A 285 -5.88 -8.24 6.50
CA GLU A 285 -4.84 -8.37 7.51
C GLU A 285 -4.47 -9.85 7.65
N GLU A 286 -3.19 -10.16 7.54
CA GLU A 286 -2.70 -11.53 7.71
C GLU A 286 -2.80 -11.95 9.18
N GLU A 287 -3.05 -13.24 9.42
CA GLU A 287 -2.93 -13.81 10.77
C GLU A 287 -1.47 -13.70 11.21
N SER A 288 -1.20 -12.87 12.19
CA SER A 288 0.07 -12.97 12.90
C SER A 288 0.04 -14.25 13.73
N LYS A 289 0.66 -15.31 13.25
CA LYS A 289 0.75 -16.58 13.99
C LYS A 289 1.63 -16.38 15.21
N THR A 290 1.00 -16.15 16.36
CA THR A 290 1.68 -16.16 17.65
C THR A 290 1.77 -17.61 18.11
N ILE A 291 3.00 -18.14 18.24
CA ILE A 291 3.23 -19.52 18.66
C ILE A 291 4.12 -19.59 19.89
N GLY A 292 3.94 -20.65 20.66
CA GLY A 292 4.83 -20.98 21.78
C GLY A 292 6.19 -21.50 21.33
N VAL A 293 7.15 -21.49 22.24
CA VAL A 293 8.53 -22.00 21.97
C VAL A 293 8.52 -23.46 21.48
N ASN A 294 7.59 -24.29 21.97
CA ASN A 294 7.51 -25.69 21.54
C ASN A 294 7.01 -25.81 20.10
N ASP A 295 5.99 -25.04 19.72
CA ASP A 295 5.48 -25.01 18.34
C ASP A 295 6.53 -24.45 17.37
N PHE A 296 7.30 -23.44 17.81
CA PHE A 296 8.42 -22.94 17.04
C PHE A 296 9.51 -24.00 16.82
N ARG A 297 9.78 -24.85 17.82
CA ARG A 297 10.72 -25.99 17.65
C ARG A 297 10.24 -26.98 16.61
N VAL A 298 8.94 -27.26 16.56
CA VAL A 298 8.33 -28.12 15.53
C VAL A 298 8.50 -27.48 14.16
N LEU A 299 8.10 -26.22 14.01
CA LEU A 299 8.25 -25.46 12.75
C LEU A 299 9.72 -25.43 12.29
N LEU A 300 10.65 -25.22 13.21
CA LEU A 300 12.08 -25.23 12.91
C LEU A 300 12.58 -26.60 12.45
N ALA A 301 12.10 -27.68 13.09
CA ALA A 301 12.45 -29.04 12.69
C ALA A 301 11.92 -29.37 11.28
N ASP A 302 10.69 -28.97 10.97
CA ASP A 302 10.09 -29.12 9.63
C ASP A 302 10.87 -28.32 8.58
N THR A 303 11.24 -27.07 8.89
CA THR A 303 12.10 -26.24 8.01
C THR A 303 13.43 -26.92 7.73
N ILE A 304 14.12 -27.45 8.76
CA ILE A 304 15.39 -28.14 8.61
C ILE A 304 15.24 -29.40 7.74
N ASN A 305 14.18 -30.18 7.95
CA ASN A 305 13.88 -31.35 7.15
C ASN A 305 13.68 -30.98 5.68
N THR A 306 12.81 -30.00 5.40
CA THR A 306 12.55 -29.50 4.04
C THR A 306 13.84 -29.02 3.36
N LEU A 307 14.65 -28.22 4.05
CA LEU A 307 15.93 -27.75 3.51
C LEU A 307 16.95 -28.89 3.30
N SER A 308 16.92 -29.94 4.13
CA SER A 308 17.77 -31.11 3.98
C SER A 308 17.42 -31.96 2.76
N GLU A 309 16.14 -31.99 2.38
CA GLU A 309 15.65 -32.67 1.18
C GLU A 309 16.14 -31.99 -0.13
N LEU A 310 16.59 -30.74 -0.07
CA LEU A 310 17.14 -30.02 -1.22
C LEU A 310 18.61 -30.43 -1.54
N ASP A 311 19.29 -31.12 -0.65
CA ASP A 311 20.70 -31.51 -0.84
C ASP A 311 20.87 -32.53 -1.97
N GLU A 312 19.98 -33.54 -2.07
CA GLU A 312 20.08 -34.57 -3.09
C GLU A 312 19.89 -34.03 -4.52
N PRO A 313 18.85 -33.23 -4.82
CA PRO A 313 18.72 -32.58 -6.14
C PRO A 313 19.90 -31.67 -6.50
N LEU A 314 20.43 -30.91 -5.54
CA LEU A 314 21.57 -30.03 -5.77
C LEU A 314 22.86 -30.80 -6.03
N ALA A 315 23.08 -31.90 -5.31
CA ALA A 315 24.21 -32.78 -5.52
C ALA A 315 24.16 -33.47 -6.91
N GLU A 316 22.98 -33.76 -7.43
CA GLU A 316 22.83 -34.25 -8.80
C GLU A 316 23.19 -33.19 -9.85
N VAL A 317 22.85 -31.93 -9.63
CA VAL A 317 23.24 -30.82 -10.52
C VAL A 317 24.77 -30.64 -10.51
N GLU A 318 25.40 -30.73 -9.34
CA GLU A 318 26.90 -30.62 -9.22
C GLU A 318 27.61 -31.75 -9.94
N LYS A 319 27.10 -32.99 -9.84
CA LYS A 319 27.72 -34.17 -10.51
C LYS A 319 27.67 -34.11 -12.02
N LYS A 320 26.74 -33.34 -12.61
CA LYS A 320 26.55 -33.20 -14.06
C LYS A 320 27.37 -32.06 -14.69
N ASN A 321 28.09 -31.28 -13.89
CA ASN A 321 29.05 -30.30 -14.37
C ASN A 321 30.33 -31.01 -14.89
N ASP A 322 30.36 -31.23 -16.21
CA ASP A 322 31.51 -31.86 -16.88
C ASP A 322 32.63 -30.84 -17.05
N GLU A 323 33.81 -31.17 -16.47
CA GLU A 323 35.04 -30.46 -16.77
C GLU A 323 35.42 -30.73 -18.23
N GLY A 324 35.40 -29.69 -19.08
CA GLY A 324 35.85 -29.76 -20.47
C GLY A 324 34.78 -29.56 -21.55
N LEU A 325 33.58 -29.18 -21.18
CA LEU A 325 32.54 -28.78 -22.15
C LEU A 325 33.05 -27.64 -23.05
N GLN A 326 32.84 -27.79 -24.34
CA GLN A 326 33.13 -26.77 -25.33
C GLN A 326 31.84 -26.03 -25.68
N PHE A 327 31.91 -24.71 -25.82
CA PHE A 327 30.77 -23.85 -26.16
C PHE A 327 31.04 -23.09 -27.45
N LEU A 328 30.01 -22.94 -28.26
CA LEU A 328 30.00 -22.13 -29.46
C LEU A 328 29.20 -20.83 -29.20
N GLU A 329 29.79 -19.68 -29.45
CA GLU A 329 29.14 -18.40 -29.39
C GLU A 329 28.29 -18.16 -30.64
N ILE A 330 26.97 -18.28 -30.53
CA ILE A 330 26.03 -18.15 -31.66
C ILE A 330 25.31 -16.81 -31.57
N PRO A 331 25.24 -16.02 -32.66
CA PRO A 331 24.41 -14.82 -32.70
C PRO A 331 22.92 -15.20 -32.58
N ILE A 332 22.17 -14.46 -31.75
CA ILE A 332 20.75 -14.69 -31.50
C ILE A 332 19.94 -14.68 -32.82
N THR A 333 20.34 -13.84 -33.77
CA THR A 333 19.67 -13.72 -35.09
C THR A 333 19.85 -14.94 -36.00
N GLN A 334 20.81 -15.80 -35.73
CA GLN A 334 20.95 -17.09 -36.43
C GLN A 334 19.95 -18.12 -35.94
N VAL A 335 19.61 -18.06 -34.64
CA VAL A 335 18.78 -19.07 -33.96
C VAL A 335 17.30 -18.64 -33.94
N PHE A 336 17.04 -17.35 -33.82
CA PHE A 336 15.69 -16.81 -33.66
C PHE A 336 15.34 -15.75 -34.70
N ASP A 337 14.07 -15.75 -35.14
CA ASP A 337 13.44 -14.56 -35.68
C ASP A 337 12.97 -13.67 -34.53
N ILE A 338 13.39 -12.40 -34.57
CA ILE A 338 13.10 -11.43 -33.51
C ILE A 338 11.91 -10.57 -33.96
N VAL A 339 10.79 -10.71 -33.26
CA VAL A 339 9.54 -10.02 -33.57
C VAL A 339 9.07 -9.20 -32.36
N ARG A 340 8.31 -8.15 -32.61
CA ARG A 340 7.61 -7.39 -31.57
C ARG A 340 6.12 -7.74 -31.65
N GLY A 341 5.45 -7.87 -30.52
CA GLY A 341 4.01 -8.07 -30.46
C GLY A 341 3.22 -6.88 -31.03
N ASP A 342 1.92 -7.07 -31.21
CA ASP A 342 1.05 -6.16 -31.94
C ASP A 342 0.43 -5.09 -31.02
N GLY A 343 0.47 -3.83 -31.45
CA GLY A 343 -0.15 -2.70 -30.77
C GLY A 343 -1.69 -2.64 -30.90
N LYS A 344 -2.30 -3.51 -31.73
CA LYS A 344 -3.76 -3.59 -31.84
C LYS A 344 -4.44 -4.04 -30.55
N TYR A 345 -3.74 -4.78 -29.70
CA TYR A 345 -4.26 -5.34 -28.46
C TYR A 345 -4.37 -4.29 -27.36
N THR A 346 -5.34 -3.40 -27.52
CA THR A 346 -5.74 -2.42 -26.51
C THR A 346 -6.79 -3.02 -25.57
N ARG A 347 -7.08 -2.35 -24.45
CA ARG A 347 -8.16 -2.74 -23.53
C ARG A 347 -9.51 -2.87 -24.25
N SER A 348 -9.82 -1.93 -25.15
CA SER A 348 -11.05 -1.98 -25.96
C SER A 348 -11.11 -3.23 -26.82
N TYR A 349 -9.99 -3.57 -27.48
CA TYR A 349 -9.89 -4.79 -28.27
C TYR A 349 -10.17 -6.05 -27.43
N VAL A 350 -9.53 -6.17 -26.27
CA VAL A 350 -9.70 -7.31 -25.35
C VAL A 350 -11.15 -7.45 -24.91
N HIS A 351 -11.81 -6.34 -24.60
CA HIS A 351 -13.22 -6.36 -24.18
C HIS A 351 -14.16 -6.82 -25.29
N GLU A 352 -13.87 -6.47 -26.54
CA GLU A 352 -14.67 -6.84 -27.71
C GLU A 352 -14.39 -8.27 -28.21
N HIS A 353 -13.21 -8.83 -27.88
CA HIS A 353 -12.69 -10.10 -28.38
C HIS A 353 -12.34 -11.08 -27.25
N THR A 354 -13.18 -11.19 -26.24
CA THR A 354 -12.96 -12.12 -25.12
C THR A 354 -13.06 -13.58 -25.61
N GLY A 355 -12.11 -14.43 -25.19
CA GLY A 355 -12.04 -15.83 -25.60
C GLY A 355 -11.17 -16.69 -24.71
N GLU A 356 -10.54 -17.74 -25.26
CA GLU A 356 -9.77 -18.75 -24.52
C GLU A 356 -8.25 -18.69 -24.75
N TYR A 357 -7.79 -17.87 -25.71
CA TYR A 357 -6.37 -17.80 -26.03
C TYR A 357 -5.66 -16.73 -25.25
N PRO A 358 -4.53 -17.06 -24.58
CA PRO A 358 -3.81 -16.12 -23.74
C PRO A 358 -3.15 -15.00 -24.54
N LEU A 359 -3.32 -13.78 -24.10
CA LEU A 359 -2.64 -12.59 -24.57
C LEU A 359 -1.63 -12.13 -23.51
N TYR A 360 -0.37 -11.98 -23.90
CA TYR A 360 0.71 -11.54 -22.99
C TYR A 360 1.15 -10.12 -23.27
N SER A 361 1.53 -9.40 -22.21
CA SER A 361 2.02 -8.03 -22.27
C SER A 361 3.40 -7.90 -21.57
N GLY A 362 3.75 -6.75 -21.02
CA GLY A 362 5.00 -6.52 -20.29
C GLY A 362 5.10 -7.19 -18.92
N ASN A 363 4.04 -7.84 -18.46
CA ASN A 363 4.01 -8.58 -17.18
C ASN A 363 4.99 -9.76 -17.17
N THR A 364 5.50 -10.12 -15.99
CA THR A 364 6.52 -11.18 -15.83
C THR A 364 5.94 -12.56 -15.55
N PHE A 365 4.64 -12.65 -15.27
CA PHE A 365 3.94 -13.92 -15.01
C PHE A 365 2.50 -13.86 -15.51
N GLY A 366 1.99 -15.01 -15.95
CA GLY A 366 0.62 -15.19 -16.41
C GLY A 366 0.24 -14.38 -17.66
N PRO A 367 -0.92 -14.65 -18.27
CA PRO A 367 -1.45 -13.86 -19.37
C PRO A 367 -2.01 -12.52 -18.88
N PHE A 368 -1.93 -11.52 -19.72
CA PHE A 368 -2.55 -10.22 -19.54
C PHE A 368 -4.08 -10.29 -19.65
N ALA A 369 -4.57 -11.08 -20.61
CA ALA A 369 -5.98 -11.30 -20.89
C ALA A 369 -6.18 -12.61 -21.66
N GLN A 370 -7.46 -12.96 -21.88
CA GLN A 370 -7.86 -14.06 -22.75
C GLN A 370 -8.66 -13.49 -23.93
N ILE A 371 -8.28 -13.86 -25.18
CA ILE A 371 -8.92 -13.37 -26.40
C ILE A 371 -9.39 -14.52 -27.30
N ASP A 372 -10.25 -14.20 -28.28
CA ASP A 372 -10.91 -15.15 -29.17
C ASP A 372 -10.01 -15.71 -30.30
N SER A 373 -8.80 -15.19 -30.46
CA SER A 373 -7.86 -15.52 -31.51
C SER A 373 -6.42 -15.55 -31.03
N TYR A 374 -5.53 -16.12 -31.84
CA TYR A 374 -4.10 -16.14 -31.53
C TYR A 374 -3.26 -15.76 -32.75
N ASP A 375 -2.09 -15.16 -32.53
CA ASP A 375 -1.12 -14.81 -33.57
C ASP A 375 -0.09 -15.91 -33.79
N TYR A 376 0.26 -16.66 -32.74
CA TYR A 376 1.35 -17.64 -32.72
C TYR A 376 0.85 -18.99 -32.21
N ASN A 377 1.17 -20.05 -32.96
CA ASN A 377 0.87 -21.45 -32.58
C ASN A 377 2.14 -22.31 -32.73
N VAL A 378 3.26 -21.80 -32.26
CA VAL A 378 4.55 -22.48 -32.24
C VAL A 378 5.22 -22.21 -30.88
N PRO A 379 6.05 -23.16 -30.40
CA PRO A 379 6.84 -22.88 -29.20
C PRO A 379 7.72 -21.65 -29.42
N ALA A 380 7.68 -20.73 -28.48
CA ALA A 380 8.41 -19.47 -28.56
C ALA A 380 8.93 -19.03 -27.20
N LEU A 381 10.02 -18.28 -27.21
CA LEU A 381 10.53 -17.55 -26.06
C LEU A 381 10.15 -16.08 -26.22
N THR A 382 9.64 -15.46 -25.18
CA THR A 382 9.27 -14.04 -25.20
C THR A 382 9.93 -13.27 -24.08
N TRP A 383 10.10 -11.96 -24.24
CA TRP A 383 10.64 -11.10 -23.17
C TRP A 383 9.81 -9.84 -22.99
N ALA A 384 9.76 -9.32 -21.77
CA ALA A 384 9.17 -8.02 -21.49
C ALA A 384 10.03 -6.90 -22.09
N ILE A 385 9.41 -6.05 -22.93
CA ILE A 385 10.10 -4.91 -23.54
C ILE A 385 10.16 -3.74 -22.57
N ASP A 386 9.10 -3.51 -21.79
CA ASP A 386 8.94 -2.36 -20.90
C ASP A 386 8.60 -2.80 -19.48
N GLY A 387 8.92 -1.95 -18.50
CA GLY A 387 8.70 -2.23 -17.08
C GLY A 387 9.86 -3.02 -16.47
N LEU A 388 9.65 -4.29 -16.15
CA LEU A 388 10.70 -5.24 -15.78
C LEU A 388 11.34 -5.83 -17.04
N ALA A 389 11.95 -4.97 -17.86
CA ALA A 389 12.41 -5.37 -19.18
C ALA A 389 13.46 -6.49 -19.13
N GLY A 390 13.39 -7.41 -20.09
CA GLY A 390 14.32 -8.53 -20.24
C GLY A 390 13.88 -9.82 -19.55
N TYR A 391 12.86 -9.82 -18.68
CA TYR A 391 12.29 -11.06 -18.14
C TYR A 391 11.64 -11.88 -19.24
N MET A 392 11.90 -13.19 -19.24
CA MET A 392 11.51 -14.12 -20.30
C MET A 392 10.43 -15.11 -19.87
N MET A 393 9.60 -15.51 -20.85
CA MET A 393 8.58 -16.55 -20.69
C MET A 393 8.64 -17.50 -21.89
N ILE A 394 8.40 -18.80 -21.65
CA ILE A 394 8.27 -19.82 -22.68
C ILE A 394 6.80 -20.11 -22.95
N HIS A 395 6.40 -20.07 -24.21
CA HIS A 395 5.04 -20.42 -24.65
C HIS A 395 5.06 -21.71 -25.46
N ARG A 396 4.22 -22.67 -25.08
CA ARG A 396 4.10 -23.99 -25.76
C ARG A 396 2.71 -24.21 -26.33
N SER A 397 1.77 -23.30 -26.08
CA SER A 397 0.39 -23.30 -26.59
C SER A 397 0.15 -22.05 -27.43
N PRO A 398 -0.93 -21.99 -28.22
CA PRO A 398 -1.29 -20.80 -28.99
C PRO A 398 -1.39 -19.57 -28.08
N PHE A 399 -0.81 -18.43 -28.52
CA PHE A 399 -0.81 -17.19 -27.78
C PHE A 399 -0.75 -15.96 -28.69
N SER A 400 -1.04 -14.80 -28.12
CA SER A 400 -0.80 -13.47 -28.71
C SER A 400 0.02 -12.59 -27.78
N ALA A 401 0.62 -11.54 -28.31
CA ALA A 401 1.44 -10.60 -27.51
C ALA A 401 1.21 -9.16 -27.93
N THR A 402 1.12 -8.26 -26.91
CA THR A 402 1.04 -6.82 -27.14
C THR A 402 2.41 -6.26 -27.57
N ASN A 403 2.43 -5.01 -28.03
CA ASN A 403 3.67 -4.30 -28.38
C ASN A 403 4.65 -4.07 -27.21
N HIS A 404 4.28 -4.43 -25.97
CA HIS A 404 5.14 -4.41 -24.79
C HIS A 404 5.89 -5.72 -24.56
N ARG A 405 5.73 -6.69 -25.44
CA ARG A 405 6.43 -7.98 -25.42
C ARG A 405 7.14 -8.27 -26.73
N GLY A 406 8.39 -8.69 -26.63
CA GLY A 406 9.16 -9.20 -27.76
C GLY A 406 9.05 -10.71 -27.85
N ILE A 407 9.22 -11.27 -29.05
CA ILE A 407 9.06 -12.69 -29.36
C ILE A 407 10.28 -13.19 -30.11
N LEU A 408 10.84 -14.30 -29.66
CA LEU A 408 11.90 -15.06 -30.27
C LEU A 408 11.31 -16.35 -30.85
N LEU A 409 11.12 -16.40 -32.16
CA LEU A 409 10.63 -17.56 -32.86
C LEU A 409 11.82 -18.43 -33.29
N LEU A 410 11.82 -19.69 -32.88
CA LEU A 410 12.93 -20.59 -33.08
C LEU A 410 13.06 -20.97 -34.56
N LYS A 411 14.24 -20.81 -35.16
CA LYS A 411 14.62 -21.22 -36.51
C LYS A 411 15.31 -22.59 -36.53
N ASP A 412 16.07 -22.87 -35.50
CA ASP A 412 16.93 -24.05 -35.38
C ASP A 412 16.39 -25.01 -34.31
N THR A 413 16.02 -26.20 -34.70
CA THR A 413 15.49 -27.24 -33.81
C THR A 413 16.55 -27.87 -32.89
N ASN A 414 17.83 -27.54 -33.08
CA ASN A 414 18.93 -28.02 -32.24
C ASN A 414 19.17 -27.15 -31.00
N ILE A 415 18.29 -26.16 -30.74
CA ILE A 415 18.35 -25.32 -29.56
C ILE A 415 17.15 -25.59 -28.66
N ASP A 416 17.43 -25.86 -27.39
CA ASP A 416 16.43 -26.01 -26.35
C ASP A 416 15.94 -24.65 -25.85
N LEU A 417 14.61 -24.44 -25.75
CA LEU A 417 14.04 -23.15 -25.34
C LEU A 417 14.24 -22.85 -23.85
N GLU A 418 14.29 -23.86 -22.99
CA GLU A 418 14.54 -23.65 -21.58
C GLU A 418 16.02 -23.25 -21.35
N TYR A 419 16.92 -23.95 -22.03
CA TYR A 419 18.33 -23.57 -22.04
C TYR A 419 18.53 -22.14 -22.54
N ALA A 420 17.88 -21.79 -23.66
CA ALA A 420 17.95 -20.45 -24.23
C ALA A 420 17.37 -19.38 -23.27
N LYS A 421 16.26 -19.67 -22.56
CA LYS A 421 15.72 -18.79 -21.52
C LYS A 421 16.76 -18.48 -20.47
N TYR A 422 17.31 -19.50 -19.83
CA TYR A 422 18.23 -19.32 -18.71
C TYR A 422 19.57 -18.66 -19.12
N THR A 423 19.98 -18.86 -20.35
CA THR A 423 21.22 -18.24 -20.88
C THR A 423 21.00 -16.80 -21.34
N LEU A 424 19.86 -16.51 -22.00
CA LEU A 424 19.59 -15.19 -22.58
C LEU A 424 18.99 -14.19 -21.55
N GLU A 425 18.17 -14.65 -20.61
CA GLU A 425 17.52 -13.76 -19.65
C GLU A 425 18.51 -12.92 -18.84
N PRO A 426 19.59 -13.44 -18.27
CA PRO A 426 20.61 -12.63 -17.59
C PRO A 426 21.23 -11.58 -18.52
N ILE A 427 21.51 -11.92 -19.78
CA ILE A 427 22.06 -11.00 -20.78
C ILE A 427 21.07 -9.88 -21.09
N PHE A 428 19.79 -10.22 -21.26
CA PHE A 428 18.73 -9.25 -21.55
C PHE A 428 18.51 -8.33 -20.35
N ARG A 429 18.54 -8.86 -19.13
CA ARG A 429 18.45 -8.08 -17.88
C ARG A 429 19.63 -7.13 -17.68
N GLU A 430 20.79 -7.43 -18.22
CA GLU A 430 21.96 -6.53 -18.21
C GLU A 430 21.86 -5.43 -19.27
N LEU A 431 21.33 -5.75 -20.47
CA LEU A 431 21.23 -4.80 -21.59
C LEU A 431 20.15 -3.75 -21.45
N LYS A 432 19.15 -3.96 -20.59
CA LYS A 432 18.03 -3.03 -20.38
C LYS A 432 18.51 -1.64 -19.98
N LYS A 433 17.75 -0.60 -20.38
CA LYS A 433 18.02 0.79 -20.04
C LYS A 433 16.82 1.42 -19.34
N GLY A 434 17.08 2.29 -18.38
CA GLY A 434 16.05 3.03 -17.66
C GLY A 434 16.30 3.05 -16.15
N ARG A 435 15.29 3.42 -15.40
CA ARG A 435 15.33 3.46 -13.94
C ARG A 435 15.32 2.02 -13.40
N GLN A 436 16.37 1.67 -12.68
CA GLN A 436 16.42 0.42 -11.93
C GLN A 436 15.84 0.70 -10.53
N GLY A 437 14.87 -0.12 -10.12
CA GLY A 437 14.33 -0.12 -8.77
C GLY A 437 15.10 -1.07 -7.86
N ASP A 438 14.78 -1.06 -6.58
CA ASP A 438 15.33 -2.01 -5.61
C ASP A 438 14.58 -3.35 -5.74
N ASN A 439 15.33 -4.43 -6.05
CA ASN A 439 14.81 -5.80 -6.18
C ASN A 439 13.60 -5.97 -7.12
N GLY A 440 13.49 -5.15 -8.16
CA GLY A 440 12.38 -5.16 -9.13
C GLY A 440 11.22 -4.24 -8.75
N GLU A 441 11.15 -3.73 -7.53
CA GLU A 441 10.19 -2.70 -7.15
C GLU A 441 10.55 -1.36 -7.79
N ASN A 442 9.54 -0.65 -8.29
CA ASN A 442 9.73 0.65 -8.96
C ASN A 442 10.74 0.63 -10.13
N GLU A 443 10.97 -0.52 -10.74
CA GLU A 443 11.79 -0.63 -11.94
C GLU A 443 10.98 -0.19 -13.17
N TYR A 444 11.55 0.73 -13.94
CA TYR A 444 11.00 1.24 -15.21
C TYR A 444 12.09 1.19 -16.26
N THR A 445 12.32 0.00 -16.77
CA THR A 445 13.36 -0.24 -17.79
C THR A 445 12.74 -0.60 -19.13
N SER A 446 13.52 -0.50 -20.21
CA SER A 446 13.10 -0.87 -21.57
C SER A 446 14.20 -1.62 -22.31
N LEU A 447 13.80 -2.65 -23.07
CA LEU A 447 14.66 -3.46 -23.93
C LEU A 447 13.97 -3.75 -25.27
N PRO A 448 13.92 -2.79 -26.19
CA PRO A 448 13.30 -3.01 -27.51
C PRO A 448 14.13 -3.94 -28.40
N PRO A 449 13.54 -4.57 -29.43
CA PRO A 449 14.17 -5.59 -30.29
C PRO A 449 15.50 -5.19 -30.92
N PHE A 450 15.70 -3.90 -31.26
CA PHE A 450 16.94 -3.47 -31.88
C PHE A 450 18.17 -3.57 -30.95
N MET A 451 17.96 -3.57 -29.63
CA MET A 451 19.05 -3.65 -28.64
C MET A 451 19.61 -5.06 -28.48
N ILE A 452 18.86 -6.08 -28.87
CA ILE A 452 19.27 -7.49 -28.70
C ILE A 452 19.83 -8.13 -29.97
N GLN A 453 19.79 -7.44 -31.12
CA GLN A 453 20.20 -8.00 -32.42
C GLN A 453 21.69 -8.44 -32.47
N SER A 454 22.54 -7.82 -31.66
CA SER A 454 23.96 -8.14 -31.58
C SER A 454 24.29 -9.13 -30.49
N VAL A 455 23.31 -9.62 -29.74
CA VAL A 455 23.50 -10.58 -28.65
C VAL A 455 24.01 -11.91 -29.22
N LYS A 456 25.00 -12.45 -28.55
CA LYS A 456 25.48 -13.83 -28.72
C LYS A 456 25.28 -14.58 -27.42
N PHE A 457 25.03 -15.86 -27.51
CA PHE A 457 24.98 -16.72 -26.33
C PHE A 457 25.72 -18.01 -26.57
N ALA A 458 26.27 -18.54 -25.51
CA ALA A 458 27.05 -19.78 -25.55
C ALA A 458 26.12 -20.99 -25.63
N VAL A 459 26.40 -21.91 -26.55
CA VAL A 459 25.68 -23.17 -26.72
C VAL A 459 26.67 -24.33 -26.60
N PRO A 460 26.41 -25.35 -25.77
CA PRO A 460 27.30 -26.50 -25.67
C PRO A 460 27.34 -27.29 -27.00
N VAL A 461 28.51 -27.71 -27.41
CA VAL A 461 28.72 -28.46 -28.64
C VAL A 461 29.20 -29.87 -28.37
N ASP A 462 28.85 -30.78 -29.28
CA ASP A 462 29.33 -32.17 -29.29
C ASP A 462 30.78 -32.27 -29.82
N HIS A 463 31.29 -33.49 -29.92
CA HIS A 463 32.61 -33.76 -30.40
C HIS A 463 32.86 -33.40 -31.89
N ASN A 464 31.76 -33.13 -32.64
CA ASN A 464 31.82 -32.65 -34.03
C ASN A 464 31.75 -31.11 -34.11
N GLY A 465 31.54 -30.41 -33.00
CA GLY A 465 31.36 -28.98 -32.95
C GLY A 465 29.93 -28.50 -33.25
N GLU A 466 28.96 -29.41 -33.27
CA GLU A 466 27.55 -29.11 -33.52
C GLU A 466 26.78 -28.89 -32.19
N PRO A 467 25.71 -28.07 -32.17
CA PRO A 467 24.93 -27.83 -30.95
C PRO A 467 24.41 -29.13 -30.32
N TRP A 468 24.76 -29.37 -29.06
CA TRP A 468 24.43 -30.60 -28.34
C TRP A 468 23.13 -30.45 -27.56
N LEU A 469 21.98 -30.80 -28.21
CA LEU A 469 20.65 -30.60 -27.66
C LEU A 469 20.41 -31.33 -26.33
N GLU A 470 20.87 -32.58 -26.19
CA GLU A 470 20.68 -33.32 -24.92
C GLU A 470 21.44 -32.70 -23.77
N LYS A 471 22.64 -32.15 -23.99
CA LYS A 471 23.38 -31.42 -22.96
C LYS A 471 22.74 -30.10 -22.60
N GLN A 472 22.15 -29.38 -23.56
CA GLN A 472 21.34 -28.18 -23.29
C GLN A 472 20.17 -28.48 -22.35
N LYS A 473 19.41 -29.56 -22.61
CA LYS A 473 18.30 -29.99 -21.75
C LYS A 473 18.77 -30.37 -20.34
N GLU A 474 19.91 -31.03 -20.22
CA GLU A 474 20.50 -31.40 -18.95
C GLU A 474 20.89 -30.16 -18.12
N ILE A 475 21.55 -29.19 -18.74
CA ILE A 475 21.88 -27.90 -18.10
C ILE A 475 20.60 -27.15 -17.72
N ALA A 476 19.62 -27.09 -18.62
CA ALA A 476 18.34 -26.42 -18.34
C ALA A 476 17.60 -27.06 -17.14
N ALA A 477 17.60 -28.39 -17.04
CA ALA A 477 17.03 -29.10 -15.90
C ALA A 477 17.72 -28.71 -14.57
N GLY A 478 19.05 -28.49 -14.60
CA GLY A 478 19.79 -27.97 -13.47
C GLY A 478 19.33 -26.57 -13.03
N TYR A 479 19.10 -25.66 -13.98
CA TYR A 479 18.56 -24.34 -13.68
C TYR A 479 17.14 -24.38 -13.11
N VAL A 480 16.26 -25.25 -13.63
CA VAL A 480 14.90 -25.47 -13.11
C VAL A 480 14.97 -25.95 -11.65
N THR A 481 15.85 -26.91 -11.35
CA THR A 481 16.06 -27.38 -9.97
C THR A 481 16.51 -26.25 -9.05
N LEU A 482 17.43 -25.40 -9.51
CA LEU A 482 17.87 -24.25 -8.72
C LEU A 482 16.77 -23.19 -8.49
N GLU A 483 15.93 -22.91 -9.49
CA GLU A 483 14.78 -22.01 -9.31
C GLU A 483 13.80 -22.55 -8.26
N GLN A 484 13.42 -23.84 -8.39
CA GLN A 484 12.53 -24.49 -7.42
C GLN A 484 13.14 -24.51 -6.01
N THR A 485 14.43 -24.77 -5.90
CA THR A 485 15.14 -24.71 -4.62
C THR A 485 15.06 -23.31 -4.00
N LYS A 486 15.28 -22.26 -4.80
CA LYS A 486 15.17 -20.88 -4.31
C LYS A 486 13.76 -20.53 -3.87
N GLU A 487 12.74 -20.93 -4.63
CA GLU A 487 11.33 -20.73 -4.27
C GLU A 487 11.02 -21.40 -2.92
N THR A 488 11.42 -22.67 -2.73
CA THR A 488 11.25 -23.37 -1.45
C THR A 488 11.93 -22.65 -0.29
N VAL A 489 13.15 -22.16 -0.50
CA VAL A 489 13.87 -21.40 0.56
C VAL A 489 13.13 -20.09 0.88
N VAL A 490 12.61 -19.37 -0.11
CA VAL A 490 11.81 -18.15 0.09
C VAL A 490 10.54 -18.43 0.91
N GLU A 491 9.83 -19.53 0.60
CA GLU A 491 8.64 -19.96 1.36
C GLU A 491 8.99 -20.27 2.83
N GLN A 492 10.13 -20.93 3.07
CA GLN A 492 10.59 -21.24 4.43
C GLN A 492 10.96 -19.96 5.21
N ILE A 493 11.61 -18.99 4.55
CA ILE A 493 11.90 -17.68 5.16
C ILE A 493 10.59 -16.96 5.52
N ALA A 494 9.63 -16.92 4.61
CA ALA A 494 8.32 -16.29 4.85
C ALA A 494 7.60 -16.96 6.04
N SER A 495 7.59 -18.28 6.09
CA SER A 495 7.00 -19.04 7.21
C SER A 495 7.65 -18.70 8.55
N LEU A 496 8.98 -18.64 8.61
CA LEU A 496 9.72 -18.30 9.83
C LEU A 496 9.55 -16.83 10.22
N SER A 497 9.45 -15.91 9.24
CA SER A 497 9.38 -14.46 9.47
C SER A 497 7.99 -14.02 9.95
N GLN A 498 6.92 -14.71 9.54
CA GLN A 498 5.54 -14.40 9.93
C GLN A 498 5.19 -14.81 11.36
N VAL A 499 6.07 -15.58 12.01
CA VAL A 499 5.81 -16.13 13.33
C VAL A 499 6.34 -15.21 14.43
N SER A 500 5.44 -14.75 15.32
CA SER A 500 5.80 -14.10 16.58
C SER A 500 5.86 -15.14 17.70
N ILE A 501 7.05 -15.28 18.31
CA ILE A 501 7.27 -16.24 19.38
C ILE A 501 6.90 -15.59 20.71
N VAL A 502 6.13 -16.29 21.54
CA VAL A 502 5.81 -15.87 22.90
C VAL A 502 6.40 -16.83 23.92
N PRO A 503 6.77 -16.34 25.11
CA PRO A 503 7.17 -17.21 26.22
C PRO A 503 6.03 -18.16 26.56
N ASN A 504 6.30 -19.46 26.66
CA ASN A 504 5.34 -20.38 27.22
C ASN A 504 5.35 -20.23 28.76
N CYS A 505 4.33 -19.55 29.29
CA CYS A 505 4.18 -19.34 30.74
C CYS A 505 3.42 -20.47 31.44
N ASP A 506 2.90 -21.47 30.73
CA ASP A 506 2.05 -22.52 31.27
C ASP A 506 2.79 -23.48 32.25
N GLU A 507 4.13 -23.48 32.16
CA GLU A 507 4.99 -24.29 33.05
C GLU A 507 5.33 -23.61 34.39
N TYR A 508 4.92 -22.35 34.58
CA TYR A 508 5.29 -21.52 35.71
C TYR A 508 4.04 -21.04 36.48
N ALA A 509 4.16 -20.87 37.78
CA ALA A 509 3.14 -20.17 38.55
C ALA A 509 3.20 -18.67 38.20
N ILE A 510 2.08 -18.14 37.65
CA ILE A 510 1.98 -16.76 37.15
C ILE A 510 0.94 -15.99 37.98
N GLU A 511 1.28 -14.80 38.43
CA GLU A 511 0.35 -13.84 38.99
C GLU A 511 0.18 -12.65 38.00
N TYR A 512 -1.05 -12.21 37.79
CA TYR A 512 -1.36 -11.07 36.92
C TYR A 512 -1.44 -9.81 37.75
N LEU A 513 -0.48 -8.89 37.55
CA LEU A 513 -0.42 -7.61 38.27
C LEU A 513 -0.70 -6.44 37.32
N PRO A 514 -1.44 -5.40 37.75
CA PRO A 514 -1.64 -4.23 36.92
C PRO A 514 -0.31 -3.50 36.69
N LEU A 515 -0.07 -3.07 35.45
CA LEU A 515 1.15 -2.34 35.06
C LEU A 515 1.37 -1.11 35.98
N SER A 516 0.28 -0.46 36.35
CA SER A 516 0.28 0.69 37.28
C SER A 516 0.73 0.35 38.70
N ALA A 517 0.74 -0.93 39.13
CA ALA A 517 1.32 -1.36 40.39
C ALA A 517 2.84 -1.57 40.30
N LEU A 518 3.36 -1.81 39.08
CA LEU A 518 4.76 -2.11 38.83
C LEU A 518 5.57 -0.87 38.42
N PHE A 519 4.99 0.02 37.61
CA PHE A 519 5.68 1.16 37.01
C PHE A 519 4.85 2.44 37.06
N ASP A 520 5.55 3.57 37.15
CA ASP A 520 5.04 4.87 36.74
C ASP A 520 5.31 5.09 35.25
N THR A 521 4.28 5.48 34.50
CA THR A 521 4.36 5.72 33.05
C THR A 521 4.48 7.20 32.78
N ILE A 522 5.61 7.64 32.23
CA ILE A 522 5.91 9.06 32.03
C ILE A 522 6.18 9.33 30.56
N LYS A 523 5.60 10.39 30.00
CA LYS A 523 5.90 10.86 28.64
C LYS A 523 7.14 11.74 28.64
N GLY A 524 7.98 11.62 27.60
CA GLY A 524 9.15 12.48 27.43
C GLY A 524 8.81 13.93 27.10
N LYS A 525 9.83 14.78 27.08
CA LYS A 525 9.69 16.24 26.98
C LYS A 525 9.68 16.70 25.51
N SER A 526 8.57 17.29 25.07
CA SER A 526 8.40 17.78 23.69
C SER A 526 9.37 18.90 23.29
N LYS A 527 9.99 19.56 24.25
CA LYS A 527 11.01 20.61 24.00
C LYS A 527 12.29 20.06 23.37
N TYR A 528 12.58 18.76 23.55
CA TYR A 528 13.79 18.13 23.01
C TYR A 528 13.65 17.85 21.54
N THR A 529 14.03 18.82 20.72
CA THR A 529 14.08 18.77 19.26
C THR A 529 15.54 18.85 18.79
N LYS A 530 15.81 18.54 17.51
CA LYS A 530 17.15 18.75 16.91
C LYS A 530 17.63 20.20 17.08
N LYS A 531 16.71 21.17 16.93
CA LYS A 531 17.02 22.60 17.12
C LYS A 531 17.41 22.89 18.57
N TYR A 532 16.70 22.33 19.56
CA TYR A 532 17.05 22.47 20.96
C TYR A 532 18.42 21.86 21.28
N GLY A 533 18.71 20.67 20.74
CA GLY A 533 20.01 20.02 20.90
C GLY A 533 21.18 20.81 20.32
N ASN A 534 20.98 21.49 19.20
CA ASN A 534 22.01 22.36 18.63
C ASN A 534 22.35 23.56 19.54
N LEU A 535 21.41 24.03 20.35
CA LEU A 535 21.60 25.14 21.29
C LEU A 535 22.15 24.70 22.67
N HIS A 536 21.96 23.42 23.01
CA HIS A 536 22.32 22.81 24.29
C HIS A 536 23.17 21.55 24.10
N SER A 537 24.11 21.59 23.17
CA SER A 537 24.90 20.42 22.75
C SER A 537 25.82 19.93 23.88
N GLY A 538 25.85 18.61 24.09
CA GLY A 538 26.65 17.94 25.10
C GLY A 538 26.79 16.44 24.87
N PRO A 539 27.25 15.66 25.88
CA PRO A 539 27.54 14.26 25.73
C PRO A 539 26.32 13.32 25.91
N TYR A 540 25.20 13.82 26.41
CA TYR A 540 24.09 12.97 26.85
C TYR A 540 23.07 12.77 25.74
N PRO A 541 22.78 11.49 25.32
CA PRO A 541 21.89 11.19 24.22
C PRO A 541 20.42 11.51 24.55
N VAL A 542 19.69 11.95 23.53
CA VAL A 542 18.22 12.08 23.54
C VAL A 542 17.63 11.08 22.57
N TYR A 543 16.72 10.25 23.07
CA TYR A 543 16.02 9.25 22.26
C TYR A 543 14.61 9.72 21.87
N SER A 544 14.19 9.37 20.64
CA SER A 544 12.89 9.68 20.08
C SER A 544 12.12 8.38 19.75
N ALA A 545 11.11 8.44 18.87
CA ALA A 545 10.35 7.28 18.45
C ALA A 545 11.20 6.20 17.73
N SER A 546 12.30 6.60 17.09
CA SER A 546 13.18 5.65 16.39
C SER A 546 13.73 4.58 17.32
N SER A 547 13.73 3.35 16.83
CA SER A 547 14.42 2.22 17.48
C SER A 547 15.92 2.21 17.21
N GLN A 548 16.39 3.03 16.25
CA GLN A 548 17.79 3.13 15.83
C GLN A 548 18.33 4.54 16.05
N GLY A 549 19.43 4.63 16.78
CA GLY A 549 20.16 5.86 16.97
C GLY A 549 19.51 6.89 17.91
N THR A 550 20.12 8.04 18.01
CA THR A 550 19.72 9.16 18.89
C THR A 550 19.17 10.32 18.07
N LEU A 551 18.24 11.07 18.62
CA LEU A 551 17.71 12.29 18.00
C LEU A 551 18.74 13.42 17.98
N THR A 552 19.39 13.62 19.13
CA THR A 552 20.40 14.66 19.40
C THR A 552 21.13 14.34 20.71
N HIS A 553 22.07 15.20 21.12
CA HIS A 553 22.75 15.09 22.40
C HIS A 553 22.66 16.41 23.16
N LEU A 554 22.54 16.35 24.50
CA LEU A 554 22.38 17.52 25.38
C LEU A 554 23.53 17.61 26.40
N ASP A 555 23.70 18.81 26.98
CA ASP A 555 24.60 19.10 28.10
C ASP A 555 24.04 18.62 29.43
N THR A 556 22.76 18.25 29.49
CA THR A 556 22.05 17.76 30.67
C THR A 556 21.30 16.45 30.34
N TYR A 557 20.95 15.71 31.38
CA TYR A 557 20.16 14.48 31.26
C TYR A 557 18.98 14.49 32.24
N ASP A 558 17.92 13.73 31.92
CA ASP A 558 16.74 13.57 32.76
C ASP A 558 16.78 12.27 33.60
N TYR A 559 17.45 11.24 33.11
CA TYR A 559 17.50 9.90 33.69
C TYR A 559 18.95 9.42 33.80
N ASP A 560 19.26 8.70 34.88
CA ASP A 560 20.56 8.06 35.15
C ASP A 560 20.29 6.64 35.67
N GLY A 561 20.63 5.61 34.88
CA GLY A 561 20.37 4.22 35.21
C GLY A 561 19.76 3.45 34.05
N ARG A 562 19.29 2.22 34.33
CA ARG A 562 18.68 1.31 33.35
C ARG A 562 17.15 1.42 33.42
N TYR A 563 16.51 1.72 32.28
CA TYR A 563 15.07 1.91 32.19
C TYR A 563 14.52 1.34 30.88
N MET A 564 13.28 0.87 30.93
CA MET A 564 12.51 0.54 29.74
C MET A 564 11.79 1.80 29.23
N THR A 565 11.82 1.99 27.90
CA THR A 565 11.15 3.09 27.24
C THR A 565 10.36 2.55 26.04
N TRP A 566 9.27 3.21 25.68
CA TRP A 566 8.48 2.81 24.50
C TRP A 566 8.25 3.96 23.55
N SER A 567 8.14 3.68 22.23
CA SER A 567 7.74 4.67 21.23
C SER A 567 6.26 5.03 21.39
N THR A 568 5.95 6.34 21.48
CA THR A 568 4.56 6.81 21.62
C THR A 568 3.93 7.19 20.29
N ASN A 569 4.72 7.32 19.21
CA ASN A 569 4.29 7.70 17.87
C ASN A 569 5.06 6.90 16.82
N GLY A 570 4.52 6.82 15.59
CA GLY A 570 5.12 6.10 14.48
C GLY A 570 4.90 4.60 14.61
N PHE A 571 5.95 3.83 14.78
CA PHE A 571 5.90 2.41 15.16
C PHE A 571 5.72 2.30 16.68
N ALA A 572 4.55 2.76 17.17
CA ALA A 572 4.29 2.90 18.58
C ALA A 572 4.21 1.55 19.32
N GLY A 573 4.67 1.55 20.58
CA GLY A 573 4.71 0.34 21.40
C GLY A 573 6.04 -0.41 21.38
N THR A 574 6.98 -0.06 20.49
CA THR A 574 8.32 -0.67 20.47
C THR A 574 9.11 -0.29 21.72
N ILE A 575 9.59 -1.28 22.45
CA ILE A 575 10.30 -1.11 23.72
C ILE A 575 11.82 -1.13 23.51
N LEU A 576 12.49 -0.11 24.02
CA LEU A 576 13.95 -0.08 24.17
C LEU A 576 14.34 -0.02 25.63
N ILE A 577 15.35 -0.81 26.01
CA ILE A 577 16.02 -0.72 27.28
C ILE A 577 17.21 0.24 27.10
N LEU A 578 17.20 1.34 27.81
CA LEU A 578 18.24 2.36 27.80
C LEU A 578 19.02 2.32 29.11
N ASP A 579 20.34 2.52 29.02
CA ASP A 579 21.25 2.47 30.16
C ASP A 579 22.13 3.71 30.22
N GLY A 580 22.47 4.15 31.45
CA GLY A 580 23.30 5.31 31.71
C GLY A 580 22.53 6.64 31.74
N LYS A 581 23.20 7.72 31.32
CA LYS A 581 22.66 9.10 31.39
C LYS A 581 22.02 9.49 30.07
N PHE A 582 20.71 9.69 30.04
CA PHE A 582 19.97 10.02 28.83
C PHE A 582 18.74 10.89 29.09
N SER A 583 18.14 11.37 28.02
CA SER A 583 16.83 12.02 28.00
C SER A 583 15.94 11.41 26.89
N ILE A 584 14.64 11.63 26.99
CA ILE A 584 13.67 11.22 25.96
C ILE A 584 12.81 12.40 25.51
N ASN A 585 12.53 12.46 24.21
CA ASN A 585 11.64 13.49 23.66
C ASN A 585 10.16 13.09 23.77
N GLY A 586 9.25 13.98 23.32
CA GLY A 586 7.81 13.80 23.40
C GLY A 586 7.23 12.60 22.63
N ASP A 587 8.05 11.95 21.76
CA ASP A 587 7.64 10.77 20.99
C ASP A 587 8.06 9.45 21.63
N ARG A 588 8.56 9.49 22.87
CA ARG A 588 8.94 8.32 23.67
C ARG A 588 8.39 8.45 25.09
N GLY A 589 7.95 7.35 25.66
CA GLY A 589 7.59 7.21 27.07
C GLY A 589 8.61 6.37 27.83
N ILE A 590 8.59 6.43 29.16
CA ILE A 590 9.46 5.67 30.05
C ILE A 590 8.66 5.01 31.17
N LEU A 591 9.02 3.76 31.47
CA LEU A 591 8.52 2.97 32.59
C LEU A 591 9.51 3.10 33.76
N VAL A 592 9.10 3.78 34.81
CA VAL A 592 9.92 3.95 36.01
C VAL A 592 9.42 2.99 37.08
N PRO A 593 10.26 2.04 37.59
CA PRO A 593 9.86 1.10 38.63
C PRO A 593 9.37 1.81 39.88
N LYS A 594 8.17 1.46 40.35
CA LYS A 594 7.59 2.04 41.57
C LYS A 594 8.36 1.65 42.81
N ASN A 595 8.49 2.60 43.74
CA ASN A 595 9.14 2.42 45.05
C ASN A 595 10.59 1.87 44.96
N GLY A 596 11.27 2.09 43.80
CA GLY A 596 12.64 1.62 43.60
C GLY A 596 12.77 0.09 43.59
N ARG A 597 11.71 -0.64 43.19
CA ARG A 597 11.70 -2.11 43.15
C ARG A 597 12.77 -2.66 42.22
N GLN A 598 13.39 -3.75 42.64
CA GLN A 598 14.48 -4.42 41.92
C GLN A 598 14.17 -5.88 41.60
N ASP A 599 12.93 -6.29 41.79
CA ASP A 599 12.41 -7.66 41.58
C ASP A 599 11.83 -7.88 40.18
N LEU A 600 12.10 -6.95 39.24
CA LEU A 600 11.66 -7.02 37.84
C LEU A 600 12.88 -7.16 36.91
N ASP A 601 12.85 -8.18 36.06
CA ASP A 601 13.82 -8.33 34.97
C ASP A 601 13.32 -7.59 33.72
N PHE A 602 14.10 -6.64 33.21
CA PHE A 602 13.69 -5.79 32.11
C PHE A 602 13.65 -6.50 30.76
N ASP A 603 14.44 -7.54 30.56
CA ASP A 603 14.38 -8.33 29.34
C ASP A 603 13.09 -9.16 29.33
N TYR A 604 12.73 -9.82 30.47
CA TYR A 604 11.44 -10.48 30.63
C TYR A 604 10.27 -9.51 30.38
N MET A 605 10.32 -8.34 31.04
CA MET A 605 9.27 -7.33 30.94
C MET A 605 9.14 -6.78 29.53
N LYS A 606 10.24 -6.60 28.81
CA LYS A 606 10.22 -6.18 27.41
C LYS A 606 9.47 -7.20 26.53
N PHE A 607 9.83 -8.47 26.60
CA PHE A 607 9.20 -9.50 25.80
C PHE A 607 7.72 -9.71 26.12
N THR A 608 7.34 -9.48 27.37
CA THR A 608 5.95 -9.57 27.79
C THR A 608 5.13 -8.36 27.39
N LEU A 609 5.68 -7.16 27.54
CA LEU A 609 4.94 -5.91 27.33
C LEU A 609 4.93 -5.42 25.88
N GLU A 610 5.99 -5.68 25.10
CA GLU A 610 6.09 -5.15 23.74
C GLU A 610 4.95 -5.66 22.85
N PRO A 611 4.57 -6.96 22.81
CA PRO A 611 3.41 -7.44 22.06
C PRO A 611 2.11 -6.74 22.50
N ILE A 612 1.88 -6.63 23.81
CA ILE A 612 0.69 -5.97 24.39
C ILE A 612 0.65 -4.48 23.97
N PHE A 613 1.78 -3.80 24.04
CA PHE A 613 1.89 -2.39 23.67
C PHE A 613 1.64 -2.19 22.18
N ARG A 614 2.15 -3.10 21.35
CA ARG A 614 1.93 -3.10 19.90
C ARG A 614 0.46 -3.34 19.55
N GLU A 615 -0.22 -4.23 20.26
CA GLU A 615 -1.64 -4.50 20.07
C GLU A 615 -2.51 -3.29 20.45
N LEU A 616 -2.21 -2.66 21.60
CA LEU A 616 -2.93 -1.47 22.08
C LEU A 616 -2.69 -0.21 21.29
N ALA A 617 -1.63 -0.16 20.47
CA ALA A 617 -1.29 0.99 19.67
C ALA A 617 -2.38 1.28 18.62
N LYS A 618 -2.92 2.51 18.63
CA LYS A 618 -4.03 2.94 17.77
C LYS A 618 -3.52 3.79 16.62
N GLY A 619 -3.92 3.49 15.42
CA GLY A 619 -3.56 4.25 14.23
C GLY A 619 -3.51 3.38 12.98
N ARG A 620 -2.83 3.88 11.94
CA ARG A 620 -2.56 3.10 10.73
C ARG A 620 -1.42 2.13 11.03
N LYS A 621 -1.68 0.85 10.91
CA LYS A 621 -0.65 -0.19 10.92
C LYS A 621 -0.14 -0.35 9.49
N GLY A 622 1.16 -0.36 9.30
CA GLY A 622 1.84 -0.67 8.05
C GLY A 622 2.41 -2.07 8.07
N ASP A 623 2.97 -2.51 6.95
CA ASP A 623 3.61 -3.82 6.85
C ASP A 623 4.97 -3.79 7.55
N ASN A 624 5.16 -4.65 8.57
CA ASN A 624 6.42 -4.79 9.32
C ASN A 624 7.04 -3.49 9.83
N GLY A 625 6.20 -2.47 10.14
CA GLY A 625 6.65 -1.15 10.62
C GLY A 625 6.95 -0.14 9.52
N GLU A 626 6.93 -0.50 8.26
CA GLU A 626 6.96 0.43 7.15
C GLU A 626 5.60 1.12 7.00
N ASP A 627 5.64 2.43 6.73
CA ASP A 627 4.43 3.27 6.64
C ASP A 627 3.45 3.19 7.82
N GLU A 628 3.89 2.69 8.97
CA GLU A 628 3.10 2.64 10.19
C GLU A 628 3.06 4.01 10.88
N PHE A 629 1.83 4.45 11.23
CA PHE A 629 1.60 5.68 12.01
C PHE A 629 0.62 5.41 13.14
N THR A 630 1.12 4.69 14.16
CA THR A 630 0.35 4.38 15.36
C THR A 630 0.74 5.27 16.53
N LYS A 631 -0.08 5.26 17.60
CA LYS A 631 0.10 6.03 18.82
C LYS A 631 -0.21 5.19 20.04
N LEU A 632 0.63 5.31 21.07
CA LEU A 632 0.46 4.67 22.36
C LEU A 632 0.88 5.62 23.49
N TYR A 633 -0.10 6.30 24.07
CA TYR A 633 0.15 7.26 25.16
C TYR A 633 0.07 6.60 26.55
N PRO A 634 0.70 7.18 27.60
CA PRO A 634 0.63 6.67 28.97
C PRO A 634 -0.80 6.39 29.48
N SER A 635 -1.77 7.22 29.10
CA SER A 635 -3.18 7.04 29.49
C SER A 635 -3.85 5.80 28.88
N MET A 636 -3.26 5.18 27.89
CA MET A 636 -3.77 3.95 27.24
C MET A 636 -3.23 2.68 27.93
N LEU A 637 -2.30 2.80 28.86
CA LEU A 637 -1.61 1.70 29.52
C LEU A 637 -2.17 1.34 30.90
N SER A 638 -3.21 2.07 31.38
CA SER A 638 -3.70 1.97 32.78
C SER A 638 -4.25 0.59 33.15
N ASP A 639 -4.86 -0.10 32.19
CA ASP A 639 -5.64 -1.32 32.44
C ASP A 639 -4.89 -2.62 32.06
N ILE A 640 -3.59 -2.50 31.75
CA ILE A 640 -2.77 -3.66 31.36
C ILE A 640 -2.49 -4.52 32.57
N MET A 641 -2.83 -5.82 32.47
CA MET A 641 -2.43 -6.85 33.42
C MET A 641 -1.19 -7.57 32.90
N VAL A 642 -0.15 -7.58 33.69
CA VAL A 642 1.18 -8.12 33.36
C VAL A 642 1.34 -9.49 34.03
N PRO A 643 1.58 -10.58 33.27
CA PRO A 643 1.91 -11.87 33.85
C PRO A 643 3.29 -11.83 34.49
N ILE A 644 3.38 -12.15 35.77
CA ILE A 644 4.62 -12.14 36.54
C ILE A 644 4.86 -13.53 37.14
N PRO A 645 6.00 -14.18 36.87
CA PRO A 645 6.36 -15.45 37.52
C PRO A 645 6.56 -15.28 39.02
N VAL A 646 5.95 -16.19 39.78
CA VAL A 646 6.04 -16.23 41.24
C VAL A 646 6.69 -17.55 41.71
N ASP A 647 7.32 -17.49 42.89
CA ASP A 647 7.89 -18.66 43.53
C ASP A 647 6.81 -19.52 44.20
N GLY A 648 7.21 -20.62 44.86
CA GLY A 648 6.29 -21.54 45.58
C GLY A 648 5.58 -20.92 46.78
N GLU A 649 5.98 -19.72 47.21
CA GLU A 649 5.38 -18.94 48.30
C GLU A 649 4.47 -17.82 47.78
N GLY A 650 4.41 -17.62 46.42
CA GLY A 650 3.61 -16.58 45.80
C GLY A 650 4.34 -15.22 45.69
N ASN A 651 5.65 -15.15 45.95
CA ASN A 651 6.41 -13.91 45.81
C ASN A 651 6.94 -13.77 44.36
N ILE A 652 7.09 -12.54 43.89
CA ILE A 652 7.66 -12.25 42.56
C ILE A 652 9.07 -12.85 42.48
N SER A 653 9.29 -13.70 41.47
CA SER A 653 10.55 -14.42 41.30
C SER A 653 11.40 -13.79 40.17
N LEU A 654 12.41 -13.02 40.56
CA LEU A 654 13.38 -12.43 39.58
C LEU A 654 14.19 -13.52 38.89
N SER A 655 14.48 -14.65 39.55
CA SER A 655 15.24 -15.75 38.96
C SER A 655 14.47 -16.45 37.84
N LEU A 656 13.16 -16.69 38.03
CA LEU A 656 12.32 -17.26 36.96
C LEU A 656 12.13 -16.31 35.80
N GLN A 657 11.95 -15.01 36.05
CA GLN A 657 11.89 -14.00 35.00
C GLN A 657 13.16 -14.05 34.13
N LYS A 658 14.35 -14.08 34.73
CA LYS A 658 15.62 -14.17 34.00
C LYS A 658 15.77 -15.47 33.20
N GLU A 659 15.35 -16.59 33.79
CA GLU A 659 15.38 -17.89 33.10
C GLU A 659 14.50 -17.86 31.82
N ILE A 660 13.27 -17.38 31.96
CA ILE A 660 12.33 -17.27 30.84
C ILE A 660 12.89 -16.32 29.78
N ALA A 661 13.41 -15.14 30.19
CA ALA A 661 13.98 -14.16 29.27
C ALA A 661 15.16 -14.75 28.49
N GLN A 662 16.08 -15.46 29.15
CA GLN A 662 17.23 -16.07 28.50
C GLN A 662 16.83 -17.13 27.46
N LYS A 663 15.86 -17.99 27.80
CA LYS A 663 15.31 -18.98 26.86
C LYS A 663 14.73 -18.28 25.63
N PHE A 664 13.98 -17.21 25.85
CA PHE A 664 13.34 -16.45 24.77
C PHE A 664 14.34 -15.73 23.87
N ILE A 665 15.31 -15.04 24.46
CA ILE A 665 16.43 -14.40 23.72
C ILE A 665 17.16 -15.40 22.83
N SER A 666 17.45 -16.58 23.37
CA SER A 666 18.14 -17.64 22.61
C SER A 666 17.33 -18.07 21.39
N VAL A 667 16.04 -18.23 21.52
CA VAL A 667 15.14 -18.65 20.43
C VAL A 667 15.00 -17.55 19.38
N GLN A 668 14.82 -16.28 19.78
CA GLN A 668 14.76 -15.15 18.83
C GLN A 668 16.06 -14.96 18.06
N ASN A 669 17.21 -15.08 18.74
CA ASN A 669 18.50 -14.98 18.08
C ASN A 669 18.69 -16.10 17.05
N SER A 670 18.25 -17.33 17.39
CA SER A 670 18.32 -18.46 16.44
C SER A 670 17.43 -18.22 15.22
N GLN A 671 16.21 -17.75 15.42
CA GLN A 671 15.28 -17.40 14.32
C GLN A 671 15.92 -16.37 13.40
N LYS A 672 16.41 -15.28 13.95
CA LYS A 672 17.05 -14.19 13.19
C LYS A 672 18.29 -14.69 12.42
N GLU A 673 19.15 -15.44 13.05
CA GLU A 673 20.37 -15.98 12.42
C GLU A 673 20.04 -16.92 11.26
N ILE A 674 19.00 -17.75 11.38
CA ILE A 674 18.54 -18.64 10.32
C ILE A 674 18.03 -17.81 9.13
N ILE A 675 17.14 -16.84 9.38
CA ILE A 675 16.61 -15.97 8.33
C ILE A 675 17.76 -15.23 7.61
N GLU A 676 18.71 -14.61 8.33
CA GLU A 676 19.84 -13.91 7.74
C GLU A 676 20.72 -14.83 6.87
N LYS A 677 20.94 -16.08 7.30
CA LYS A 677 21.69 -17.06 6.51
C LYS A 677 20.97 -17.49 5.24
N LEU A 678 19.66 -17.69 5.32
CA LEU A 678 18.83 -18.06 4.17
C LEU A 678 18.73 -16.90 3.16
N ASP A 679 18.54 -15.67 3.61
CA ASP A 679 18.54 -14.48 2.77
C ASP A 679 19.90 -14.30 2.05
N ALA A 680 21.00 -14.50 2.78
CA ALA A 680 22.34 -14.46 2.20
C ALA A 680 22.56 -15.55 1.15
N LEU A 681 21.91 -16.70 1.28
CA LEU A 681 21.98 -17.78 0.30
C LEU A 681 21.24 -17.40 -0.99
N ILE A 682 20.01 -16.85 -0.87
CA ILE A 682 19.19 -16.46 -2.01
C ILE A 682 19.83 -15.32 -2.82
N SER A 683 20.49 -14.39 -2.13
CA SER A 683 21.13 -13.23 -2.77
C SER A 683 22.34 -13.59 -3.63
N LYS A 684 22.91 -14.80 -3.48
CA LYS A 684 24.04 -15.24 -4.27
C LYS A 684 23.61 -15.58 -5.70
N LYS A 685 24.33 -15.05 -6.70
CA LYS A 685 24.24 -15.54 -8.07
C LYS A 685 24.89 -16.94 -8.13
N ILE A 686 24.08 -17.93 -8.46
CA ILE A 686 24.57 -19.29 -8.72
C ILE A 686 24.69 -19.41 -10.24
N SER A 687 25.89 -19.76 -10.71
CA SER A 687 26.16 -20.14 -12.11
C SER A 687 26.39 -21.65 -12.15
N ILE A 688 25.73 -22.32 -13.08
CA ILE A 688 25.96 -23.74 -13.38
C ILE A 688 27.00 -23.83 -14.47
#